data_398810ab4756266452212c59a0a7b063
#
_entry.id   398810ab4756266452212c59a0a7b063
#
_cell.length_a   1.000
_cell.length_b   1.000
_cell.length_c   1.000
_cell.angle_alpha   90.00
_cell.angle_beta   90.00
_cell.angle_gamma   90.00
#
_symmetry.space_group_name_H-M   'P 1'
#
loop_
_entity.id
_entity.type
_entity.pdbx_description
1 polymer ?
#
loop_
_entity_poly.entity_id
_entity_poly.type
_entity_poly.pdbx_seq_one_letter_code
_entity_poly.pdbx_strand_id
1 'polypeptide(L)'
;MHYTTSKKQGLFSLSAVAIALTTSMSAFAAPPMGFDESKLPTKYIVKFKEDAVSRSSMGGNSFWGPRIAQESVLEQVKARKVEKLGNRAIYSVELDGDDLEPLRNRSDVEYVEVDPPRYLLSETTPWGYEAVNAQLLADFNAGNRTVCIIDSGYDISHNDLSGNRVAGTNDSGTGSWSDPGNNNAHGTHVAGTIAAIANTEGVKGVMPNQNVNLHIVKVFNESGWGYSSGLVKAIQTCADNGANVVNMSLGGSQSSRTEQNALQNIYDQGVLLIAAAGNDGNTAHSYPASYDSVMSVAAVDNQNDHAAFSQSTNQVEISGPGVAILSTVTVGEGKLSDITLNGVSQFDRGIVPHNRLINNGSSYVPDPIAGSVTATLDSCDVSGGNFNCGDMSGKICLTERIGNQSSGNYPEVDAVQACYNAGARAAIVYSNSELPGLQNPFLVDTNNAYRMVSVTVDRAFGQDLLGYVGQEITVATTSGEDYEYYNGTSMATPHVTGVAGLVWSYHPTCTAAQVRNALVKTATDIDVAGRDNRTGHGLVNAEAAKLFLDAGCNGPDGGSSSDSSFSNTSPVAIPDNKSSGAISAVEVDRSGDSGTVSIDVDISHTYIGDLRVTLTSPTGGEVVLHNNTGGSANDIKNTFQADFSGFESQGTWELKAVDSARRDTGTINSWTLTFQ
;
A
#
# COMPACT_ATOMS: atom_id res chain seq x y z
N MET A 1 -43.44 -33.11 -45.42
CA MET A 1 -44.73 -32.61 -45.98
C MET A 1 -44.90 -31.14 -45.61
N HIS A 2 -45.03 -30.36 -46.68
CA HIS A 2 -45.55 -28.98 -46.83
C HIS A 2 -44.80 -27.82 -46.06
N TYR A 3 -44.05 -27.18 -46.85
CA TYR A 3 -43.94 -25.78 -47.30
C TYR A 3 -45.14 -24.88 -46.95
N THR A 4 -44.86 -23.71 -46.37
CA THR A 4 -45.44 -22.47 -46.94
C THR A 4 -44.51 -21.28 -46.59
N THR A 5 -44.06 -20.63 -47.64
CA THR A 5 -43.36 -19.34 -47.72
C THR A 5 -44.33 -18.19 -47.48
N SER A 6 -43.92 -17.16 -46.80
CA SER A 6 -44.53 -15.82 -46.94
C SER A 6 -43.47 -14.77 -46.94
N LYS A 7 -43.29 -14.11 -48.08
CA LYS A 7 -42.56 -12.84 -48.27
C LYS A 7 -43.33 -11.71 -47.60
N LYS A 8 -42.68 -10.83 -46.87
CA LYS A 8 -43.10 -9.42 -46.77
C LYS A 8 -41.90 -8.50 -46.85
N GLN A 9 -42.08 -7.51 -47.63
CA GLN A 9 -41.20 -6.46 -48.12
C GLN A 9 -40.70 -5.52 -47.00
N GLY A 10 -39.58 -4.92 -47.30
CA GLY A 10 -38.80 -4.04 -46.46
C GLY A 10 -39.43 -2.69 -46.16
N LEU A 11 -38.94 -2.16 -45.08
CA LEU A 11 -38.87 -0.72 -44.84
C LEU A 11 -37.40 -0.38 -44.43
N PHE A 12 -36.76 0.41 -45.26
CA PHE A 12 -35.50 1.04 -44.95
C PHE A 12 -35.75 2.07 -43.85
N SER A 13 -35.25 1.84 -42.64
CA SER A 13 -35.08 2.90 -41.66
C SER A 13 -33.62 3.35 -41.72
N LEU A 14 -33.40 4.60 -42.07
CA LEU A 14 -32.14 5.28 -41.89
C LEU A 14 -31.82 5.33 -40.39
N SER A 15 -30.91 4.50 -39.95
CA SER A 15 -30.29 4.67 -38.67
C SER A 15 -29.23 5.78 -38.76
N ALA A 16 -29.51 6.90 -38.13
CA ALA A 16 -28.51 7.92 -37.89
C ALA A 16 -27.40 7.32 -37.04
N VAL A 17 -26.22 7.18 -37.63
CA VAL A 17 -25.00 6.86 -36.89
C VAL A 17 -24.64 8.14 -36.10
N ALA A 18 -25.01 8.15 -34.84
CA ALA A 18 -24.44 9.09 -33.89
C ALA A 18 -22.96 8.69 -33.70
N ILE A 19 -22.06 9.42 -34.34
CA ILE A 19 -20.65 9.37 -34.04
C ILE A 19 -20.53 10.03 -32.67
N ALA A 20 -20.45 9.23 -31.62
CA ALA A 20 -19.96 9.69 -30.32
C ALA A 20 -18.48 10.06 -30.53
N LEU A 21 -18.19 11.36 -30.64
CA LEU A 21 -16.85 11.86 -30.38
C LEU A 21 -16.56 11.60 -28.91
N THR A 22 -15.89 10.51 -28.62
CA THR A 22 -15.13 10.39 -27.39
C THR A 22 -14.01 11.40 -27.49
N THR A 23 -14.20 12.56 -26.88
CA THR A 23 -13.09 13.42 -26.54
C THR A 23 -12.22 12.65 -25.54
N SER A 24 -11.10 12.12 -26.01
CA SER A 24 -10.02 11.72 -25.13
C SER A 24 -9.65 12.99 -24.35
N MET A 25 -10.10 13.10 -23.11
CA MET A 25 -9.54 14.03 -22.16
C MET A 25 -8.10 13.60 -21.95
N SER A 26 -7.19 14.32 -22.56
CA SER A 26 -5.77 14.24 -22.21
C SER A 26 -5.68 14.55 -20.73
N ALA A 27 -5.10 13.66 -19.95
CA ALA A 27 -4.80 13.94 -18.55
C ALA A 27 -3.89 15.17 -18.52
N PHE A 28 -4.41 16.28 -18.02
CA PHE A 28 -3.60 17.45 -17.72
C PHE A 28 -3.03 17.24 -16.33
N ALA A 29 -1.75 17.59 -16.13
CA ALA A 29 -1.19 17.68 -14.78
C ALA A 29 -2.12 18.55 -13.93
N ALA A 30 -2.53 18.03 -12.79
CA ALA A 30 -3.39 18.78 -11.87
C ALA A 30 -2.65 20.04 -11.38
N PRO A 31 -3.39 21.14 -11.12
CA PRO A 31 -2.78 22.32 -10.52
C PRO A 31 -2.21 21.98 -9.15
N PRO A 32 -1.17 22.71 -8.68
CA PRO A 32 -0.71 22.59 -7.31
C PRO A 32 -1.91 22.74 -6.38
N MET A 33 -2.05 21.83 -5.43
CA MET A 33 -3.16 21.83 -4.50
C MET A 33 -3.27 23.20 -3.81
N GLY A 34 -4.48 23.74 -3.72
CA GLY A 34 -4.74 25.10 -3.24
C GLY A 34 -4.71 26.19 -4.29
N PHE A 35 -4.40 25.88 -5.55
CA PHE A 35 -4.48 26.82 -6.63
C PHE A 35 -5.92 26.91 -7.15
N ASP A 36 -6.54 28.09 -7.02
CA ASP A 36 -7.92 28.34 -7.46
C ASP A 36 -7.94 28.67 -8.95
N GLU A 37 -8.10 27.65 -9.80
CA GLU A 37 -8.21 27.82 -11.26
C GLU A 37 -9.37 28.76 -11.65
N SER A 38 -10.41 28.87 -10.82
CA SER A 38 -11.54 29.74 -11.12
C SER A 38 -11.15 31.23 -11.08
N LYS A 39 -10.03 31.57 -10.45
CA LYS A 39 -9.47 32.93 -10.41
C LYS A 39 -8.51 33.21 -11.59
N LEU A 40 -8.15 32.18 -12.36
CA LEU A 40 -7.40 32.40 -13.57
C LEU A 40 -8.30 33.02 -14.64
N PRO A 41 -7.78 33.99 -15.41
CA PRO A 41 -8.47 34.45 -16.60
C PRO A 41 -8.59 33.28 -17.58
N THR A 42 -9.78 33.06 -18.14
CA THR A 42 -9.99 32.04 -19.16
C THR A 42 -9.21 32.38 -20.41
N LYS A 43 -8.13 31.63 -20.69
CA LYS A 43 -7.27 31.80 -21.85
C LYS A 43 -7.54 30.74 -22.89
N TYR A 44 -7.41 31.15 -24.15
CA TYR A 44 -7.57 30.27 -25.30
C TYR A 44 -6.43 30.46 -26.29
N ILE A 45 -6.08 29.36 -26.96
CA ILE A 45 -5.19 29.39 -28.13
C ILE A 45 -6.07 29.37 -29.36
N VAL A 46 -5.89 30.38 -30.20
CA VAL A 46 -6.62 30.56 -31.49
C VAL A 46 -5.64 30.38 -32.65
N LYS A 47 -5.90 29.41 -33.51
CA LYS A 47 -5.14 29.24 -34.75
C LYS A 47 -5.99 29.60 -35.95
N PHE A 48 -5.50 30.48 -36.77
CA PHE A 48 -6.08 30.84 -38.08
C PHE A 48 -5.47 29.98 -39.18
N LYS A 49 -6.28 29.69 -40.22
CA LYS A 49 -5.84 28.95 -41.41
C LYS A 49 -4.85 29.78 -42.21
N GLU A 50 -3.73 29.23 -42.58
CA GLU A 50 -2.68 29.95 -43.32
C GLU A 50 -3.16 30.39 -44.71
N ASP A 51 -4.02 29.62 -45.38
CA ASP A 51 -4.58 29.94 -46.70
C ASP A 51 -5.69 31.01 -46.68
N ALA A 52 -6.36 31.23 -45.57
CA ALA A 52 -7.41 32.25 -45.43
C ALA A 52 -6.86 33.67 -45.46
N VAL A 53 -5.58 33.81 -45.12
CA VAL A 53 -4.87 35.10 -45.04
C VAL A 53 -4.53 35.66 -46.41
N SER A 54 -4.39 34.80 -47.43
CA SER A 54 -3.95 35.21 -48.78
C SER A 54 -5.07 35.71 -49.68
N ARG A 55 -6.35 35.56 -49.32
CA ARG A 55 -7.50 35.90 -50.18
C ARG A 55 -8.15 37.25 -49.91
N SER A 56 -7.80 37.97 -48.85
CA SER A 56 -8.40 39.29 -48.55
C SER A 56 -7.53 40.48 -48.93
N SER A 57 -6.43 40.30 -49.70
CA SER A 57 -5.59 41.39 -50.14
C SER A 57 -5.84 41.78 -51.58
N MET A 58 -6.65 42.74 -51.83
CA MET A 58 -6.51 43.59 -53.00
C MET A 58 -5.30 44.52 -52.78
N GLY A 59 -4.25 44.26 -53.56
CA GLY A 59 -3.25 45.21 -53.97
C GLY A 59 -2.37 45.84 -52.89
N GLY A 60 -1.18 45.30 -52.72
CA GLY A 60 -0.08 45.98 -52.07
C GLY A 60 0.85 45.00 -51.32
N ASN A 61 2.13 45.02 -51.68
CA ASN A 61 3.21 44.30 -50.98
C ASN A 61 3.35 44.86 -49.54
N SER A 62 2.50 44.47 -48.62
CA SER A 62 2.61 44.81 -47.21
C SER A 62 2.79 43.52 -46.38
N PHE A 63 3.96 43.38 -45.82
CA PHE A 63 4.33 42.32 -44.86
C PHE A 63 3.43 42.29 -43.59
N TRP A 64 2.65 43.36 -43.36
CA TRP A 64 1.79 43.57 -42.17
C TRP A 64 0.30 43.26 -42.40
N GLY A 65 -0.16 43.09 -43.63
CA GLY A 65 -1.58 42.96 -43.97
C GLY A 65 -2.28 41.77 -43.31
N PRO A 66 -1.73 40.56 -43.33
CA PRO A 66 -2.36 39.39 -42.72
C PRO A 66 -2.47 39.48 -41.18
N ARG A 67 -1.48 40.04 -40.52
CA ARG A 67 -1.45 40.20 -39.05
C ARG A 67 -2.54 41.14 -38.55
N ILE A 68 -2.70 42.28 -39.24
CA ILE A 68 -3.74 43.26 -38.90
C ILE A 68 -5.16 42.68 -39.04
N ALA A 69 -5.37 41.82 -40.05
CA ALA A 69 -6.67 41.15 -40.24
C ALA A 69 -7.02 40.18 -39.11
N GLN A 70 -6.05 39.40 -38.63
CA GLN A 70 -6.24 38.44 -37.54
C GLN A 70 -6.47 39.14 -36.20
N GLU A 71 -5.66 40.13 -35.85
CA GLU A 71 -5.84 40.96 -34.65
C GLU A 71 -7.21 41.68 -34.66
N SER A 72 -7.64 42.21 -35.81
CA SER A 72 -8.96 42.80 -35.94
C SER A 72 -10.12 41.82 -35.74
N VAL A 73 -9.94 40.56 -36.12
CA VAL A 73 -10.93 39.49 -35.83
C VAL A 73 -11.02 39.23 -34.31
N LEU A 74 -9.87 39.19 -33.64
CA LEU A 74 -9.80 38.96 -32.20
C LEU A 74 -10.38 40.18 -31.42
N GLU A 75 -10.18 41.39 -31.89
CA GLU A 75 -10.81 42.61 -31.37
C GLU A 75 -12.35 42.58 -31.51
N GLN A 76 -12.88 42.07 -32.63
CA GLN A 76 -14.32 41.94 -32.85
C GLN A 76 -15.02 41.04 -31.86
N VAL A 77 -14.34 40.01 -31.41
CA VAL A 77 -14.82 39.09 -30.34
C VAL A 77 -14.36 39.53 -28.95
N LYS A 78 -13.95 40.76 -28.79
CA LYS A 78 -13.53 41.36 -27.51
C LYS A 78 -12.42 40.61 -26.80
N ALA A 79 -11.56 39.93 -27.54
CA ALA A 79 -10.42 39.23 -26.96
C ALA A 79 -9.51 40.23 -26.23
N ARG A 80 -9.10 39.85 -25.03
CA ARG A 80 -8.16 40.63 -24.21
C ARG A 80 -6.78 39.94 -24.24
N LYS A 81 -5.74 40.66 -23.88
CA LYS A 81 -4.34 40.15 -23.79
C LYS A 81 -3.93 39.31 -25.00
N VAL A 82 -4.20 39.83 -26.19
CA VAL A 82 -3.88 39.15 -27.44
C VAL A 82 -2.35 39.09 -27.62
N GLU A 83 -1.80 37.88 -27.58
CA GLU A 83 -0.38 37.61 -27.77
C GLU A 83 -0.16 36.63 -28.91
N LYS A 84 0.71 37.00 -29.87
CA LYS A 84 1.07 36.13 -30.99
C LYS A 84 2.10 35.08 -30.59
N LEU A 85 1.80 33.83 -30.81
CA LEU A 85 2.68 32.70 -30.50
C LEU A 85 3.55 32.33 -31.69
N GLY A 86 4.80 32.75 -31.63
CA GLY A 86 5.81 32.44 -32.68
C GLY A 86 5.52 33.06 -34.06
N ASN A 87 5.94 32.39 -35.13
CA ASN A 87 5.86 32.89 -36.51
C ASN A 87 4.61 32.43 -37.26
N ARG A 88 3.76 31.59 -36.69
CA ARG A 88 2.54 31.10 -37.29
C ARG A 88 1.34 31.98 -36.92
N ALA A 89 0.21 31.78 -37.57
CA ALA A 89 -1.04 32.48 -37.29
C ALA A 89 -1.74 31.93 -36.03
N ILE A 90 -1.02 31.85 -34.90
CA ILE A 90 -1.48 31.34 -33.60
C ILE A 90 -1.40 32.46 -32.57
N TYR A 91 -2.46 32.61 -31.79
CA TYR A 91 -2.55 33.65 -30.76
C TYR A 91 -3.05 33.06 -29.45
N SER A 92 -2.47 33.47 -28.31
CA SER A 92 -3.07 33.33 -26.98
C SER A 92 -3.93 34.54 -26.70
N VAL A 93 -5.13 34.31 -26.17
CA VAL A 93 -6.13 35.39 -25.92
C VAL A 93 -6.94 35.07 -24.64
N GLU A 94 -7.39 36.12 -23.94
CA GLU A 94 -8.42 35.99 -22.89
C GLU A 94 -9.80 36.29 -23.52
N LEU A 95 -10.74 35.36 -23.34
CA LEU A 95 -12.12 35.46 -23.86
C LEU A 95 -13.12 35.06 -22.77
N ASP A 96 -14.29 35.73 -22.80
CA ASP A 96 -15.42 35.30 -22.02
C ASP A 96 -16.17 34.15 -22.78
N GLY A 97 -16.82 33.23 -22.06
CA GLY A 97 -17.45 32.05 -22.65
C GLY A 97 -18.45 32.32 -23.76
N ASP A 98 -19.20 33.44 -23.66
CA ASP A 98 -20.19 33.85 -24.65
C ASP A 98 -19.56 34.33 -25.98
N ASP A 99 -18.31 34.77 -25.98
CA ASP A 99 -17.59 35.23 -27.17
C ASP A 99 -16.82 34.12 -27.90
N LEU A 100 -16.80 32.91 -27.34
CA LEU A 100 -16.06 31.74 -27.85
C LEU A 100 -16.72 31.12 -29.09
N GLU A 101 -18.03 30.90 -29.07
CA GLU A 101 -18.77 30.25 -30.17
C GLU A 101 -18.72 31.07 -31.47
N PRO A 102 -18.86 32.41 -31.45
CA PRO A 102 -18.65 33.23 -32.64
C PRO A 102 -17.28 33.03 -33.28
N LEU A 103 -16.22 32.81 -32.49
CA LEU A 103 -14.86 32.60 -32.97
C LEU A 103 -14.67 31.18 -33.55
N ARG A 104 -15.20 30.16 -32.88
CA ARG A 104 -15.15 28.76 -33.33
C ARG A 104 -15.86 28.53 -34.68
N ASN A 105 -16.95 29.24 -34.92
CA ASN A 105 -17.75 29.09 -36.12
C ASN A 105 -17.22 29.85 -37.34
N ARG A 106 -16.10 30.55 -37.23
CA ARG A 106 -15.50 31.28 -38.35
C ARG A 106 -14.78 30.36 -39.34
N SER A 107 -14.96 30.63 -40.62
CA SER A 107 -14.34 29.83 -41.69
C SER A 107 -12.84 30.03 -41.83
N ASP A 108 -12.30 31.13 -41.29
CA ASP A 108 -10.88 31.48 -41.29
C ASP A 108 -10.12 31.03 -40.05
N VAL A 109 -10.84 30.48 -39.02
CA VAL A 109 -10.26 29.83 -37.84
C VAL A 109 -10.08 28.36 -38.11
N GLU A 110 -8.94 27.80 -37.75
CA GLU A 110 -8.62 26.38 -37.86
C GLU A 110 -9.09 25.63 -36.59
N TYR A 111 -8.72 26.14 -35.42
CA TYR A 111 -9.21 25.68 -34.12
C TYR A 111 -9.14 26.79 -33.08
N VAL A 112 -9.91 26.60 -32.00
CA VAL A 112 -9.84 27.31 -30.73
C VAL A 112 -9.82 26.27 -29.64
N GLU A 113 -8.75 26.24 -28.84
CA GLU A 113 -8.58 25.35 -27.69
C GLU A 113 -8.33 26.16 -26.42
N VAL A 114 -8.56 25.56 -25.26
CA VAL A 114 -8.20 26.15 -23.97
C VAL A 114 -6.67 26.24 -23.91
N ASP A 115 -6.12 27.38 -23.44
CA ASP A 115 -4.70 27.51 -23.12
C ASP A 115 -4.49 26.95 -21.71
N PRO A 116 -4.01 25.69 -21.58
CA PRO A 116 -3.96 25.05 -20.28
C PRO A 116 -2.88 25.68 -19.42
N PRO A 117 -3.19 25.99 -18.14
CA PRO A 117 -2.19 26.50 -17.23
C PRO A 117 -1.03 25.53 -17.04
N ARG A 118 0.12 26.02 -16.60
CA ARG A 118 1.30 25.26 -16.20
C ARG A 118 1.71 25.71 -14.81
N TYR A 119 2.00 24.76 -13.95
CA TYR A 119 2.29 24.95 -12.54
C TYR A 119 3.71 24.53 -12.22
N LEU A 120 4.26 25.06 -11.11
CA LEU A 120 5.43 24.48 -10.49
C LEU A 120 4.99 23.21 -9.77
N LEU A 121 5.62 22.09 -10.07
CA LEU A 121 5.37 20.82 -9.42
C LEU A 121 6.23 20.75 -8.15
N SER A 122 5.71 20.13 -7.09
CA SER A 122 6.44 19.87 -5.84
C SER A 122 6.35 18.39 -5.50
N GLU A 123 7.48 17.81 -5.11
CA GLU A 123 7.56 16.44 -4.62
C GLU A 123 7.16 16.39 -3.16
N THR A 124 6.29 15.45 -2.80
CA THR A 124 5.88 15.18 -1.42
C THR A 124 6.62 13.98 -0.87
N THR A 125 7.07 14.08 0.38
CA THR A 125 7.67 12.94 1.09
C THR A 125 6.58 12.20 1.86
N PRO A 126 6.19 10.96 1.44
CA PRO A 126 5.24 10.17 2.21
C PRO A 126 5.79 9.88 3.62
N TRP A 127 4.93 9.94 4.63
CA TRP A 127 5.35 9.76 6.02
C TRP A 127 6.07 8.43 6.28
N GLY A 128 5.70 7.39 5.56
CA GLY A 128 6.32 6.06 5.68
C GLY A 128 7.81 6.04 5.33
N TYR A 129 8.24 6.87 4.37
CA TYR A 129 9.66 7.01 4.00
C TYR A 129 10.53 7.47 5.18
N GLU A 130 10.05 8.44 5.95
CA GLU A 130 10.75 8.94 7.14
C GLU A 130 10.61 8.00 8.33
N ALA A 131 9.44 7.38 8.52
CA ALA A 131 9.19 6.47 9.63
C ALA A 131 10.12 5.26 9.65
N VAL A 132 10.52 4.76 8.47
CA VAL A 132 11.48 3.65 8.36
C VAL A 132 12.94 4.10 8.29
N ASN A 133 13.23 5.40 8.51
CA ASN A 133 14.56 6.00 8.43
C ASN A 133 15.27 5.81 7.07
N ALA A 134 14.51 5.69 5.98
CA ALA A 134 15.08 5.53 4.64
C ALA A 134 15.86 6.78 4.18
N GLN A 135 15.45 7.98 4.59
CA GLN A 135 16.10 9.26 4.31
C GLN A 135 17.54 9.37 4.84
N LEU A 136 17.92 8.53 5.79
CA LEU A 136 19.27 8.52 6.37
C LEU A 136 20.26 7.70 5.56
N LEU A 137 19.78 6.95 4.55
CA LEU A 137 20.59 6.10 3.69
C LEU A 137 20.49 6.51 2.23
N ALA A 138 21.61 6.52 1.52
CA ALA A 138 21.62 6.72 0.09
C ALA A 138 21.51 5.37 -0.64
N ASP A 139 20.73 5.32 -1.72
CA ASP A 139 20.51 4.09 -2.49
C ASP A 139 21.49 3.88 -3.66
N PHE A 140 22.64 4.57 -3.68
CA PHE A 140 23.62 4.51 -4.78
C PHE A 140 24.10 3.10 -5.12
N ASN A 141 24.10 2.21 -4.12
CA ASN A 141 24.52 0.82 -4.27
C ASN A 141 23.36 -0.12 -4.67
N ALA A 142 22.13 0.35 -4.67
CA ALA A 142 20.94 -0.50 -4.86
C ALA A 142 20.91 -1.25 -6.21
N GLY A 143 21.70 -0.81 -7.19
CA GLY A 143 21.88 -1.50 -8.49
C GLY A 143 22.50 -2.90 -8.41
N ASN A 144 23.05 -3.29 -7.25
CA ASN A 144 23.52 -4.65 -7.01
C ASN A 144 22.41 -5.57 -6.44
N ARG A 145 21.18 -5.05 -6.27
CA ARG A 145 20.02 -5.80 -5.79
C ARG A 145 18.90 -5.78 -6.81
N THR A 146 18.16 -6.89 -6.86
CA THR A 146 16.91 -7.02 -7.61
C THR A 146 15.78 -7.26 -6.62
N VAL A 147 14.78 -6.39 -6.63
CA VAL A 147 13.53 -6.54 -5.90
C VAL A 147 12.47 -7.06 -6.87
N CYS A 148 11.89 -8.21 -6.58
CA CYS A 148 10.78 -8.75 -7.35
C CYS A 148 9.45 -8.42 -6.67
N ILE A 149 8.49 -7.93 -7.45
CA ILE A 149 7.14 -7.57 -6.99
C ILE A 149 6.14 -8.52 -7.64
N ILE A 150 5.48 -9.35 -6.86
CA ILE A 150 4.41 -10.25 -7.31
C ILE A 150 3.09 -9.58 -6.98
N ASP A 151 2.40 -9.01 -8.01
CA ASP A 151 1.22 -8.19 -7.80
C ASP A 151 0.36 -8.05 -9.08
N SER A 152 -0.43 -6.97 -9.18
CA SER A 152 -1.36 -6.67 -10.28
C SER A 152 -0.72 -5.99 -11.49
N GLY A 153 0.57 -5.73 -11.47
CA GLY A 153 1.31 -5.06 -12.56
C GLY A 153 1.94 -3.74 -12.12
N TYR A 154 2.40 -2.97 -13.11
CA TYR A 154 3.19 -1.75 -12.93
C TYR A 154 2.86 -0.78 -14.05
N ASP A 155 2.40 0.42 -13.73
CA ASP A 155 2.18 1.43 -14.77
C ASP A 155 3.50 2.07 -15.21
N ILE A 156 4.04 1.58 -16.33
CA ILE A 156 5.30 2.06 -16.88
C ILE A 156 5.19 3.49 -17.45
N SER A 157 3.97 3.98 -17.66
CA SER A 157 3.74 5.34 -18.18
C SER A 157 3.75 6.41 -17.08
N HIS A 158 3.69 6.00 -15.81
CA HIS A 158 3.65 6.90 -14.66
C HIS A 158 4.98 7.67 -14.51
N ASN A 159 4.91 8.99 -14.33
CA ASN A 159 6.09 9.87 -14.28
C ASN A 159 7.10 9.46 -13.19
N ASP A 160 6.61 9.10 -11.99
CA ASP A 160 7.46 8.66 -10.88
C ASP A 160 7.96 7.21 -11.01
N LEU A 161 7.60 6.50 -12.05
CA LEU A 161 7.97 5.10 -12.26
C LEU A 161 8.72 4.84 -13.57
N SER A 162 8.46 5.63 -14.60
CA SER A 162 8.91 5.40 -15.98
C SER A 162 10.44 5.38 -16.17
N GLY A 163 11.19 5.96 -15.23
CA GLY A 163 12.65 6.02 -15.27
C GLY A 163 13.36 4.87 -14.55
N ASN A 164 12.64 4.00 -13.85
CA ASN A 164 13.23 2.89 -13.08
C ASN A 164 13.83 1.80 -13.97
N ARG A 165 14.81 1.07 -13.43
CA ARG A 165 15.38 -0.13 -14.06
C ARG A 165 14.42 -1.29 -13.83
N VAL A 166 13.40 -1.40 -14.67
CA VAL A 166 12.31 -2.37 -14.51
C VAL A 166 12.23 -3.35 -15.68
N ALA A 167 12.01 -4.61 -15.35
CA ALA A 167 11.63 -5.68 -16.25
C ALA A 167 10.45 -6.44 -15.66
N GLY A 168 9.85 -7.37 -16.39
CA GLY A 168 8.77 -8.15 -15.80
C GLY A 168 8.33 -9.33 -16.64
N THR A 169 7.49 -10.15 -16.04
CA THR A 169 6.93 -11.37 -16.61
C THR A 169 5.44 -11.42 -16.36
N ASN A 170 4.67 -11.82 -17.36
CA ASN A 170 3.23 -12.03 -17.25
C ASN A 170 2.94 -13.45 -16.76
N ASP A 171 1.95 -13.62 -15.89
CA ASP A 171 1.31 -14.91 -15.74
C ASP A 171 0.25 -15.12 -16.84
N SER A 172 -0.09 -16.38 -17.11
CA SER A 172 -1.05 -16.71 -18.18
C SER A 172 -2.44 -16.13 -17.87
N GLY A 173 -2.93 -15.26 -18.73
CA GLY A 173 -4.28 -14.67 -18.63
C GLY A 173 -4.36 -13.36 -17.83
N THR A 174 -3.24 -12.79 -17.38
CA THR A 174 -3.24 -11.54 -16.61
C THR A 174 -2.92 -10.29 -17.43
N GLY A 175 -2.53 -10.42 -18.68
CA GLY A 175 -2.13 -9.30 -19.54
C GLY A 175 -0.68 -8.90 -19.40
N SER A 176 -0.32 -7.68 -19.81
CA SER A 176 1.05 -7.17 -19.70
C SER A 176 1.41 -6.77 -18.27
N TRP A 177 2.58 -7.13 -17.81
CA TRP A 177 3.10 -6.69 -16.52
C TRP A 177 3.28 -5.16 -16.44
N SER A 178 3.52 -4.52 -17.58
CA SER A 178 3.74 -3.06 -17.70
C SER A 178 2.46 -2.27 -17.96
N ASP A 179 1.31 -2.93 -17.81
CA ASP A 179 -0.02 -2.35 -17.91
C ASP A 179 -0.90 -3.03 -16.85
N PRO A 180 -1.23 -2.36 -15.73
CA PRO A 180 -2.05 -2.94 -14.69
C PRO A 180 -3.49 -3.20 -15.14
N GLY A 181 -4.00 -2.48 -16.14
CA GLY A 181 -5.41 -2.45 -16.52
C GLY A 181 -6.21 -1.48 -15.64
N ASN A 182 -7.50 -1.34 -15.91
CA ASN A 182 -8.36 -0.39 -15.20
C ASN A 182 -8.74 -0.87 -13.80
N ASN A 183 -8.76 0.05 -12.83
CA ASN A 183 -9.09 -0.21 -11.43
C ASN A 183 -8.22 -1.35 -10.81
N ASN A 184 -6.96 -1.40 -11.17
CA ASN A 184 -6.02 -2.44 -10.75
C ASN A 184 -4.66 -1.87 -10.31
N ALA A 185 -4.69 -0.69 -9.71
CA ALA A 185 -3.52 0.11 -9.37
C ALA A 185 -2.66 -0.43 -8.21
N HIS A 186 -3.07 -1.54 -7.55
CA HIS A 186 -2.44 -2.03 -6.34
C HIS A 186 -0.92 -2.29 -6.51
N GLY A 187 -0.51 -2.99 -7.56
CA GLY A 187 0.91 -3.25 -7.83
C GLY A 187 1.70 -1.98 -8.18
N THR A 188 1.05 -0.99 -8.82
CA THR A 188 1.64 0.32 -9.09
C THR A 188 1.88 1.08 -7.78
N HIS A 189 0.94 1.01 -6.83
CA HIS A 189 1.08 1.61 -5.51
C HIS A 189 2.20 0.97 -4.68
N VAL A 190 2.28 -0.35 -4.68
CA VAL A 190 3.35 -1.13 -4.06
C VAL A 190 4.72 -0.76 -4.65
N ALA A 191 4.81 -0.69 -5.97
CA ALA A 191 6.05 -0.33 -6.65
C ALA A 191 6.50 1.11 -6.35
N GLY A 192 5.57 2.05 -6.27
CA GLY A 192 5.86 3.44 -5.87
C GLY A 192 6.38 3.54 -4.44
N THR A 193 5.80 2.80 -3.50
CA THR A 193 6.31 2.73 -2.13
C THR A 193 7.76 2.24 -2.06
N ILE A 194 8.16 1.30 -2.94
CA ILE A 194 9.55 0.82 -3.02
C ILE A 194 10.45 1.82 -3.74
N ALA A 195 10.02 2.36 -4.89
CA ALA A 195 10.93 2.98 -5.85
C ALA A 195 10.32 4.14 -6.67
N ALA A 196 9.31 4.86 -6.17
CA ALA A 196 8.91 6.12 -6.79
C ALA A 196 10.10 7.07 -6.83
N ILE A 197 10.27 7.76 -7.97
CA ILE A 197 11.51 8.46 -8.36
C ILE A 197 11.56 9.82 -7.69
N ALA A 198 12.66 10.14 -6.97
CA ALA A 198 12.93 11.49 -6.52
C ALA A 198 13.15 12.42 -7.73
N ASN A 199 12.21 13.31 -7.94
CA ASN A 199 12.20 14.30 -9.00
C ASN A 199 11.62 15.63 -8.49
N THR A 200 10.87 16.38 -9.26
CA THR A 200 10.26 17.64 -8.82
C THR A 200 8.75 17.55 -8.66
N GLU A 201 8.18 16.38 -8.72
CA GLU A 201 6.73 16.13 -8.67
C GLU A 201 6.39 14.86 -7.91
N GLY A 202 5.14 14.70 -7.51
CA GLY A 202 4.59 13.48 -6.95
C GLY A 202 5.18 13.07 -5.61
N VAL A 203 5.63 11.81 -5.52
CA VAL A 203 6.12 11.18 -4.30
C VAL A 203 7.45 10.47 -4.52
N LYS A 204 8.11 10.08 -3.41
CA LYS A 204 9.31 9.25 -3.47
C LYS A 204 9.16 7.96 -2.67
N GLY A 205 9.71 6.88 -3.19
CA GLY A 205 9.78 5.58 -2.54
C GLY A 205 11.01 5.42 -1.65
N VAL A 206 11.15 4.24 -1.04
CA VAL A 206 12.28 3.91 -0.14
C VAL A 206 13.63 3.98 -0.88
N MET A 207 13.68 3.65 -2.17
CA MET A 207 14.88 3.72 -3.02
C MET A 207 14.61 4.61 -4.25
N PRO A 208 14.65 5.95 -4.11
CA PRO A 208 14.06 6.85 -5.09
C PRO A 208 14.99 7.25 -6.24
N ASN A 209 16.26 6.85 -6.27
CA ASN A 209 17.22 7.37 -7.25
C ASN A 209 17.43 6.44 -8.46
N GLN A 210 16.44 5.62 -8.83
CA GLN A 210 16.45 4.76 -10.03
C GLN A 210 17.61 3.74 -10.07
N ASN A 211 18.17 3.40 -8.92
CA ASN A 211 19.32 2.50 -8.84
C ASN A 211 18.92 1.04 -8.73
N VAL A 212 17.89 0.73 -7.95
CA VAL A 212 17.44 -0.65 -7.72
C VAL A 212 16.93 -1.30 -9.01
N ASN A 213 17.20 -2.59 -9.20
CA ASN A 213 16.59 -3.35 -10.29
C ASN A 213 15.22 -3.88 -9.80
N LEU A 214 14.18 -3.67 -10.59
CA LEU A 214 12.84 -4.17 -10.32
C LEU A 214 12.49 -5.29 -11.31
N HIS A 215 11.88 -6.36 -10.81
CA HIS A 215 11.26 -7.37 -11.65
C HIS A 215 9.80 -7.56 -11.24
N ILE A 216 8.87 -7.32 -12.16
CA ILE A 216 7.44 -7.38 -11.88
C ILE A 216 6.88 -8.70 -12.40
N VAL A 217 6.17 -9.43 -11.54
CA VAL A 217 5.41 -10.62 -11.94
C VAL A 217 3.94 -10.33 -11.72
N LYS A 218 3.23 -10.10 -12.83
CA LYS A 218 1.80 -9.81 -12.79
C LYS A 218 1.01 -11.10 -12.66
N VAL A 219 0.42 -11.32 -11.47
CA VAL A 219 -0.39 -12.50 -11.14
C VAL A 219 -1.87 -12.21 -10.98
N PHE A 220 -2.25 -10.93 -10.82
CA PHE A 220 -3.63 -10.50 -10.70
C PHE A 220 -4.06 -9.69 -11.92
N ASN A 221 -5.23 -10.02 -12.44
CA ASN A 221 -5.98 -9.16 -13.34
C ASN A 221 -6.94 -8.26 -12.53
N GLU A 222 -7.84 -7.58 -13.21
CA GLU A 222 -8.85 -6.69 -12.62
C GLU A 222 -9.83 -7.39 -11.66
N SER A 223 -9.85 -8.73 -11.63
CA SER A 223 -10.65 -9.51 -10.66
C SER A 223 -9.98 -9.60 -9.27
N GLY A 224 -8.68 -9.27 -9.16
CA GLY A 224 -7.96 -9.12 -7.89
C GLY A 224 -7.73 -10.43 -7.11
N TRP A 225 -7.78 -11.59 -7.76
CA TRP A 225 -7.53 -12.87 -7.09
C TRP A 225 -6.73 -13.85 -7.97
N GLY A 226 -6.07 -14.79 -7.31
CA GLY A 226 -5.27 -15.85 -7.96
C GLY A 226 -5.21 -17.11 -7.11
N TYR A 227 -4.52 -18.12 -7.61
CA TYR A 227 -4.33 -19.39 -6.92
C TYR A 227 -2.90 -19.52 -6.35
N SER A 228 -2.76 -20.28 -5.27
CA SER A 228 -1.48 -20.69 -4.68
C SER A 228 -0.51 -21.29 -5.73
N SER A 229 -1.01 -22.05 -6.69
CA SER A 229 -0.18 -22.60 -7.80
C SER A 229 0.38 -21.50 -8.73
N GLY A 230 -0.33 -20.40 -8.90
CA GLY A 230 0.18 -19.21 -9.61
C GLY A 230 1.30 -18.54 -8.81
N LEU A 231 1.15 -18.43 -7.49
CA LEU A 231 2.20 -17.89 -6.61
C LEU A 231 3.47 -18.75 -6.64
N VAL A 232 3.36 -20.08 -6.60
CA VAL A 232 4.50 -21.00 -6.74
C VAL A 232 5.28 -20.73 -8.03
N LYS A 233 4.57 -20.54 -9.14
CA LYS A 233 5.19 -20.21 -10.42
C LYS A 233 5.82 -18.81 -10.40
N ALA A 234 5.14 -17.83 -9.82
CA ALA A 234 5.63 -16.46 -9.75
C ALA A 234 6.91 -16.34 -8.91
N ILE A 235 6.97 -17.01 -7.76
CA ILE A 235 8.16 -16.97 -6.90
C ILE A 235 9.38 -17.64 -7.58
N GLN A 236 9.17 -18.74 -8.32
CA GLN A 236 10.22 -19.32 -9.14
C GLN A 236 10.67 -18.36 -10.23
N THR A 237 9.75 -17.67 -10.88
CA THR A 237 10.06 -16.61 -11.88
C THR A 237 10.90 -15.50 -11.28
N CYS A 238 10.61 -15.06 -10.06
CA CYS A 238 11.44 -14.08 -9.35
C CYS A 238 12.87 -14.59 -9.16
N ALA A 239 13.04 -15.82 -8.66
CA ALA A 239 14.36 -16.42 -8.45
C ALA A 239 15.13 -16.59 -9.76
N ASP A 240 14.49 -17.07 -10.83
CA ASP A 240 15.07 -17.24 -12.16
C ASP A 240 15.53 -15.90 -12.79
N ASN A 241 14.95 -14.79 -12.37
CA ASN A 241 15.33 -13.43 -12.77
C ASN A 241 16.26 -12.73 -11.75
N GLY A 242 16.87 -13.49 -10.85
CA GLY A 242 17.92 -13.01 -9.95
C GLY A 242 17.42 -12.15 -8.80
N ALA A 243 16.18 -12.30 -8.38
CA ALA A 243 15.64 -11.60 -7.22
C ALA A 243 16.47 -11.88 -5.96
N ASN A 244 16.79 -10.85 -5.22
CA ASN A 244 17.34 -10.93 -3.87
C ASN A 244 16.23 -10.85 -2.82
N VAL A 245 15.26 -9.97 -3.06
CA VAL A 245 14.11 -9.75 -2.19
C VAL A 245 12.83 -9.89 -3.01
N VAL A 246 11.82 -10.54 -2.46
CA VAL A 246 10.50 -10.67 -3.10
C VAL A 246 9.44 -10.05 -2.22
N ASN A 247 8.68 -9.12 -2.79
CA ASN A 247 7.49 -8.50 -2.20
C ASN A 247 6.25 -9.28 -2.59
N MET A 248 5.48 -9.73 -1.60
CA MET A 248 4.20 -10.40 -1.76
C MET A 248 3.11 -9.66 -0.96
N SER A 249 2.62 -8.54 -1.51
CA SER A 249 1.53 -7.76 -0.92
C SER A 249 0.17 -8.44 -1.15
N LEU A 250 0.08 -9.71 -0.83
CA LEU A 250 -1.05 -10.59 -1.09
C LEU A 250 -1.18 -11.65 0.01
N GLY A 251 -2.33 -12.31 0.08
CA GLY A 251 -2.53 -13.42 1.01
C GLY A 251 -3.89 -14.10 0.89
N GLY A 252 -4.01 -15.21 1.60
CA GLY A 252 -5.25 -16.00 1.70
C GLY A 252 -5.30 -16.84 2.97
N SER A 253 -6.49 -17.30 3.35
CA SER A 253 -6.72 -18.02 4.62
C SER A 253 -6.31 -19.50 4.59
N GLN A 254 -5.95 -20.04 3.43
CA GLN A 254 -5.67 -21.47 3.29
C GLN A 254 -4.18 -21.73 3.01
N SER A 255 -3.56 -22.55 3.84
CA SER A 255 -2.21 -23.04 3.59
C SER A 255 -2.16 -24.07 2.46
N SER A 256 -1.04 -24.13 1.75
CA SER A 256 -0.75 -25.16 0.75
C SER A 256 0.65 -25.73 0.99
N ARG A 257 0.73 -27.06 1.18
CA ARG A 257 2.02 -27.72 1.35
C ARG A 257 2.95 -27.53 0.15
N THR A 258 2.39 -27.47 -1.06
CA THR A 258 3.17 -27.22 -2.28
C THR A 258 3.76 -25.83 -2.28
N GLU A 259 2.97 -24.84 -1.87
CA GLU A 259 3.39 -23.45 -1.73
C GLU A 259 4.46 -23.30 -0.65
N GLN A 260 4.22 -23.84 0.54
CA GLN A 260 5.18 -23.84 1.64
C GLN A 260 6.55 -24.41 1.22
N ASN A 261 6.55 -25.59 0.61
CA ASN A 261 7.80 -26.22 0.15
C ASN A 261 8.50 -25.41 -0.94
N ALA A 262 7.75 -24.80 -1.85
CA ALA A 262 8.33 -23.96 -2.91
C ALA A 262 8.98 -22.70 -2.34
N LEU A 263 8.30 -22.03 -1.42
CA LEU A 263 8.82 -20.83 -0.75
C LEU A 263 10.05 -21.16 0.10
N GLN A 264 10.02 -22.28 0.86
CA GLN A 264 11.17 -22.73 1.61
C GLN A 264 12.39 -22.99 0.69
N ASN A 265 12.19 -23.69 -0.42
CA ASN A 265 13.27 -23.93 -1.36
C ASN A 265 13.88 -22.67 -1.96
N ILE A 266 13.06 -21.63 -2.21
CA ILE A 266 13.55 -20.35 -2.73
C ILE A 266 14.28 -19.56 -1.64
N TYR A 267 13.78 -19.59 -0.40
CA TYR A 267 14.46 -18.98 0.75
C TYR A 267 15.85 -19.64 0.98
N ASP A 268 15.92 -20.97 0.91
CA ASP A 268 17.18 -21.74 1.06
C ASP A 268 18.19 -21.43 -0.08
N GLN A 269 17.71 -20.96 -1.24
CA GLN A 269 18.56 -20.47 -2.33
C GLN A 269 19.08 -19.04 -2.06
N GLY A 270 18.71 -18.41 -0.96
CA GLY A 270 19.21 -17.12 -0.55
C GLY A 270 18.35 -15.94 -1.01
N VAL A 271 17.07 -16.14 -1.29
CA VAL A 271 16.10 -15.08 -1.61
C VAL A 271 15.29 -14.72 -0.37
N LEU A 272 15.25 -13.45 0.03
CA LEU A 272 14.43 -12.97 1.15
C LEU A 272 12.98 -12.81 0.70
N LEU A 273 12.06 -13.49 1.38
CA LEU A 273 10.63 -13.49 1.08
C LEU A 273 9.88 -12.67 2.12
N ILE A 274 9.11 -11.67 1.67
CA ILE A 274 8.40 -10.74 2.56
C ILE A 274 6.94 -10.65 2.12
N ALA A 275 5.99 -10.85 3.06
CA ALA A 275 4.57 -10.88 2.74
C ALA A 275 3.69 -10.17 3.77
N ALA A 276 2.54 -9.71 3.31
CA ALA A 276 1.53 -9.02 4.08
C ALA A 276 0.83 -9.96 5.08
N ALA A 277 0.76 -9.58 6.36
CA ALA A 277 0.16 -10.39 7.43
C ALA A 277 -1.36 -10.63 7.26
N GLY A 278 -2.05 -9.78 6.49
CA GLY A 278 -3.49 -9.84 6.24
C GLY A 278 -4.26 -8.67 6.86
N ASN A 279 -5.49 -8.44 6.36
CA ASN A 279 -6.27 -7.23 6.66
C ASN A 279 -7.63 -7.49 7.32
N ASP A 280 -7.85 -8.65 7.94
CA ASP A 280 -9.13 -9.00 8.57
C ASP A 280 -9.23 -8.55 10.04
N GLY A 281 -8.16 -7.97 10.61
CA GLY A 281 -8.13 -7.46 11.99
C GLY A 281 -8.35 -8.55 13.06
N ASN A 282 -7.93 -9.76 12.78
CA ASN A 282 -8.14 -10.91 13.66
C ASN A 282 -6.83 -11.69 13.90
N THR A 283 -6.92 -12.87 14.52
CA THR A 283 -5.79 -13.73 14.86
C THR A 283 -5.65 -14.94 13.94
N ALA A 284 -6.37 -14.98 12.82
CA ALA A 284 -6.24 -16.05 11.84
C ALA A 284 -4.96 -15.89 11.01
N HIS A 285 -4.34 -17.01 10.68
CA HIS A 285 -3.18 -17.02 9.81
C HIS A 285 -3.53 -16.66 8.38
N SER A 286 -2.69 -15.87 7.73
CA SER A 286 -2.74 -15.58 6.31
C SER A 286 -1.49 -16.13 5.62
N TYR A 287 -1.67 -16.74 4.47
CA TYR A 287 -0.58 -17.35 3.71
C TYR A 287 -0.37 -16.60 2.39
N PRO A 288 0.90 -16.38 2.00
CA PRO A 288 2.13 -17.05 2.44
C PRO A 288 2.80 -16.46 3.71
N ALA A 289 2.33 -15.35 4.27
CA ALA A 289 2.98 -14.66 5.38
C ALA A 289 3.22 -15.55 6.62
N SER A 290 2.38 -16.56 6.84
CA SER A 290 2.48 -17.45 8.00
C SER A 290 3.35 -18.69 7.78
N TYR A 291 4.13 -18.77 6.70
CA TYR A 291 5.18 -19.78 6.56
C TYR A 291 6.51 -19.29 7.14
N ASP A 292 7.25 -20.15 7.82
CA ASP A 292 8.52 -19.81 8.49
C ASP A 292 9.58 -19.21 7.54
N SER A 293 9.58 -19.61 6.26
CA SER A 293 10.46 -19.05 5.23
C SER A 293 10.09 -17.64 4.77
N VAL A 294 8.97 -17.08 5.25
CA VAL A 294 8.45 -15.78 4.82
C VAL A 294 8.43 -14.82 6.01
N MET A 295 8.95 -13.61 5.82
CA MET A 295 8.86 -12.54 6.81
C MET A 295 7.45 -11.93 6.74
N SER A 296 6.68 -12.07 7.82
CA SER A 296 5.32 -11.55 7.93
C SER A 296 5.31 -10.10 8.41
N VAL A 297 4.64 -9.22 7.66
CA VAL A 297 4.65 -7.77 7.92
C VAL A 297 3.27 -7.28 8.37
N ALA A 298 3.19 -6.73 9.58
CA ALA A 298 2.03 -6.02 10.08
C ALA A 298 2.03 -4.53 9.69
N ALA A 299 0.86 -3.89 9.77
CA ALA A 299 0.68 -2.48 9.45
C ALA A 299 0.54 -1.61 10.70
N VAL A 300 1.19 -0.44 10.68
CA VAL A 300 1.04 0.63 11.66
C VAL A 300 0.66 1.96 11.00
N ASP A 301 0.13 2.90 11.79
CA ASP A 301 -0.12 4.28 11.36
C ASP A 301 1.07 5.21 11.66
N ASN A 302 0.91 6.51 11.38
CA ASN A 302 1.96 7.51 11.56
C ASN A 302 2.25 7.89 13.03
N GLN A 303 1.54 7.29 13.99
CA GLN A 303 1.86 7.36 15.42
C GLN A 303 2.47 6.05 15.93
N ASN A 304 2.73 5.10 15.05
CA ASN A 304 3.16 3.73 15.32
C ASN A 304 2.10 2.87 16.02
N ASP A 305 0.84 3.28 16.00
CA ASP A 305 -0.26 2.47 16.49
C ASP A 305 -0.57 1.33 15.51
N HIS A 306 -0.73 0.11 16.04
CA HIS A 306 -1.08 -1.05 15.23
C HIS A 306 -2.44 -0.84 14.53
N ALA A 307 -2.47 -0.99 13.22
CA ALA A 307 -3.68 -0.79 12.44
C ALA A 307 -4.77 -1.83 12.78
N ALA A 308 -5.99 -1.36 13.03
CA ALA A 308 -7.09 -2.21 13.45
C ALA A 308 -7.45 -3.33 12.46
N PHE A 309 -7.14 -3.16 11.18
CA PHE A 309 -7.31 -4.18 10.15
C PHE A 309 -6.16 -5.20 10.10
N SER A 310 -4.96 -4.87 10.61
CA SER A 310 -3.79 -5.76 10.53
C SER A 310 -4.00 -7.01 11.37
N GLN A 311 -3.75 -8.18 10.77
CA GLN A 311 -3.84 -9.44 11.51
C GLN A 311 -2.73 -9.56 12.55
N SER A 312 -3.05 -10.20 13.66
CA SER A 312 -2.19 -10.37 14.83
C SER A 312 -1.96 -11.85 15.08
N THR A 313 -0.85 -12.39 14.62
CA THR A 313 -0.50 -13.81 14.76
C THR A 313 0.90 -13.99 15.34
N ASN A 314 1.19 -15.18 15.81
CA ASN A 314 2.54 -15.52 16.28
C ASN A 314 3.59 -15.57 15.14
N GLN A 315 3.18 -15.51 13.87
CA GLN A 315 4.08 -15.38 12.73
C GLN A 315 4.34 -13.93 12.31
N VAL A 316 3.62 -12.94 12.83
CA VAL A 316 3.99 -11.55 12.58
C VAL A 316 5.41 -11.33 13.09
N GLU A 317 6.29 -10.90 12.22
CA GLU A 317 7.72 -10.81 12.51
C GLU A 317 8.19 -9.36 12.65
N ILE A 318 7.63 -8.46 11.83
CA ILE A 318 8.02 -7.05 11.81
C ILE A 318 6.84 -6.20 11.35
N SER A 319 6.91 -4.90 11.58
CA SER A 319 5.90 -3.93 11.14
C SER A 319 6.47 -2.92 10.15
N GLY A 320 5.57 -2.39 9.31
CA GLY A 320 5.85 -1.26 8.43
C GLY A 320 4.70 -0.27 8.38
N PRO A 321 4.93 0.94 7.86
CA PRO A 321 3.89 1.92 7.58
C PRO A 321 2.83 1.37 6.65
N GLY A 322 1.55 1.33 7.09
CA GLY A 322 0.49 0.69 6.32
C GLY A 322 -0.86 1.41 6.36
N VAL A 323 -0.97 2.56 7.04
CA VAL A 323 -2.20 3.35 7.13
C VAL A 323 -2.01 4.69 6.43
N ALA A 324 -2.95 5.07 5.58
CA ALA A 324 -2.90 6.32 4.81
C ALA A 324 -1.55 6.51 4.10
N ILE A 325 -1.14 5.51 3.35
CA ILE A 325 0.10 5.52 2.56
C ILE A 325 -0.19 6.17 1.21
N LEU A 326 0.41 7.33 0.98
CA LEU A 326 0.40 8.02 -0.31
C LEU A 326 1.44 7.41 -1.22
N SER A 327 1.03 6.96 -2.40
CA SER A 327 1.93 6.41 -3.42
C SER A 327 1.32 6.55 -4.82
N THR A 328 2.07 6.13 -5.84
CA THR A 328 1.64 6.12 -7.23
C THR A 328 0.48 5.16 -7.46
N VAL A 329 -0.45 5.51 -8.33
CA VAL A 329 -1.50 4.61 -8.83
C VAL A 329 -1.48 4.60 -10.36
N THR A 330 -2.33 3.82 -10.99
CA THR A 330 -2.50 3.89 -12.45
C THR A 330 -2.85 5.32 -12.86
N VAL A 331 -2.15 5.84 -13.86
CA VAL A 331 -2.33 7.23 -14.33
C VAL A 331 -3.81 7.56 -14.55
N GLY A 332 -4.28 8.60 -13.88
CA GLY A 332 -5.66 9.08 -13.97
C GLY A 332 -6.68 8.32 -13.12
N GLU A 333 -6.29 7.34 -12.30
CA GLU A 333 -7.22 6.57 -11.46
C GLU A 333 -7.27 7.04 -10.00
N GLY A 334 -6.35 7.88 -9.58
CA GLY A 334 -6.23 8.35 -8.21
C GLY A 334 -7.17 9.50 -7.83
N LYS A 335 -7.12 9.83 -6.55
CA LYS A 335 -7.79 10.99 -5.96
C LYS A 335 -6.96 11.57 -4.82
N LEU A 336 -6.94 12.90 -4.77
CA LEU A 336 -6.22 13.65 -3.73
C LEU A 336 -7.12 14.72 -3.14
N SER A 337 -6.75 15.23 -1.98
CA SER A 337 -7.44 16.37 -1.34
C SER A 337 -6.46 17.38 -0.80
N ASP A 338 -6.92 18.63 -0.70
CA ASP A 338 -6.17 19.71 -0.07
C ASP A 338 -7.08 20.60 0.77
N ILE A 339 -6.48 21.23 1.77
CA ILE A 339 -7.04 22.33 2.53
C ILE A 339 -6.16 23.54 2.31
N THR A 340 -6.74 24.63 1.82
CA THR A 340 -6.03 25.89 1.63
C THR A 340 -6.37 26.88 2.75
N LEU A 341 -5.36 27.32 3.48
CA LEU A 341 -5.45 28.31 4.56
C LEU A 341 -4.74 29.59 4.15
N ASN A 342 -5.45 30.72 4.13
CA ASN A 342 -4.87 32.01 3.72
C ASN A 342 -4.16 31.97 2.34
N GLY A 343 -4.67 31.18 1.41
CA GLY A 343 -4.10 31.01 0.08
C GLY A 343 -2.89 30.06 0.02
N VAL A 344 -2.56 29.34 1.10
CA VAL A 344 -1.45 28.38 1.17
C VAL A 344 -2.01 26.96 1.30
N SER A 345 -1.60 26.08 0.40
CA SER A 345 -1.90 24.65 0.46
C SER A 345 -1.34 24.01 1.73
N GLN A 346 -2.08 23.08 2.29
CA GLN A 346 -1.69 22.28 3.45
C GLN A 346 -1.50 20.81 3.08
N PHE A 347 -1.32 20.50 1.81
CA PHE A 347 -1.24 19.12 1.29
C PHE A 347 -0.26 18.23 2.06
N ASP A 348 0.93 18.75 2.35
CA ASP A 348 1.97 18.01 3.07
C ASP A 348 1.61 17.67 4.54
N ARG A 349 0.50 18.20 5.06
CA ARG A 349 -0.03 17.86 6.38
C ARG A 349 -0.80 16.53 6.40
N GLY A 350 -0.99 15.89 5.23
CA GLY A 350 -1.77 14.67 5.09
C GLY A 350 -3.27 14.94 5.14
N ILE A 351 -3.86 15.17 3.97
CA ILE A 351 -5.31 15.39 3.83
C ILE A 351 -5.85 14.28 2.94
N VAL A 352 -6.60 13.37 3.56
CA VAL A 352 -7.06 12.16 2.89
C VAL A 352 -8.50 12.32 2.43
N PRO A 353 -8.79 12.21 1.12
CA PRO A 353 -10.16 12.18 0.62
C PRO A 353 -10.90 10.95 1.15
N HIS A 354 -12.13 11.11 1.63
CA HIS A 354 -12.88 9.96 2.13
C HIS A 354 -13.09 8.88 1.07
N ASN A 355 -12.82 7.63 1.44
CA ASN A 355 -13.17 6.45 0.67
C ASN A 355 -14.67 6.17 0.76
N ARG A 356 -15.45 6.99 0.02
CA ARG A 356 -16.90 6.92 0.04
C ARG A 356 -17.39 5.70 -0.74
N LEU A 357 -18.23 4.89 -0.08
CA LEU A 357 -18.91 3.73 -0.64
C LEU A 357 -20.41 3.91 -0.58
N ILE A 358 -21.10 3.55 -1.66
CA ILE A 358 -22.57 3.53 -1.73
C ILE A 358 -23.05 2.12 -2.08
N ASN A 359 -24.28 1.79 -1.66
CA ASN A 359 -24.91 0.54 -2.06
C ASN A 359 -25.64 0.72 -3.40
N ASN A 360 -25.22 -0.02 -4.43
CA ASN A 360 -25.84 -0.01 -5.76
C ASN A 360 -27.00 -1.05 -5.91
N GLY A 361 -27.43 -1.68 -4.80
CA GLY A 361 -28.47 -2.69 -4.76
C GLY A 361 -27.95 -4.12 -4.74
N SER A 362 -26.70 -4.37 -5.12
CA SER A 362 -26.05 -5.69 -5.10
C SER A 362 -24.74 -5.74 -4.32
N SER A 363 -24.02 -4.63 -4.26
CA SER A 363 -22.73 -4.49 -3.58
C SER A 363 -22.47 -3.05 -3.19
N TYR A 364 -21.47 -2.83 -2.35
CA TYR A 364 -20.89 -1.51 -2.13
C TYR A 364 -19.90 -1.19 -3.24
N VAL A 365 -20.02 0.02 -3.79
CA VAL A 365 -19.15 0.51 -4.86
C VAL A 365 -18.57 1.88 -4.50
N PRO A 366 -17.35 2.21 -4.92
CA PRO A 366 -16.77 3.54 -4.75
C PRO A 366 -17.62 4.62 -5.45
N ASP A 367 -17.87 5.73 -4.76
CA ASP A 367 -18.53 6.93 -5.31
C ASP A 367 -17.88 8.17 -4.70
N PRO A 368 -16.61 8.49 -5.04
CA PRO A 368 -15.91 9.64 -4.52
C PRO A 368 -16.60 10.95 -4.96
N ILE A 369 -16.58 11.95 -4.09
CA ILE A 369 -17.12 13.27 -4.40
C ILE A 369 -15.96 14.23 -4.63
N ALA A 370 -15.70 14.56 -5.88
CA ALA A 370 -14.74 15.59 -6.26
C ALA A 370 -15.40 16.97 -6.30
N GLY A 371 -14.62 18.01 -6.04
CA GLY A 371 -15.07 19.40 -6.07
C GLY A 371 -14.24 20.27 -5.14
N SER A 372 -14.51 21.58 -5.19
CA SER A 372 -13.86 22.59 -4.33
C SER A 372 -14.92 23.44 -3.64
N VAL A 373 -14.75 23.66 -2.35
CA VAL A 373 -15.63 24.49 -1.52
C VAL A 373 -14.79 25.51 -0.78
N THR A 374 -15.01 26.77 -1.08
CA THR A 374 -14.49 27.92 -0.32
C THR A 374 -15.61 28.49 0.53
N ALA A 375 -15.44 28.51 1.84
CA ALA A 375 -16.42 29.03 2.79
C ALA A 375 -15.79 29.25 4.18
N THR A 376 -16.56 29.90 5.07
CA THR A 376 -16.17 30.08 6.47
C THR A 376 -16.09 28.69 7.17
N LEU A 377 -14.99 28.42 7.86
CA LEU A 377 -14.85 27.26 8.72
C LEU A 377 -15.64 27.47 10.02
N ASP A 378 -16.39 26.46 10.43
CA ASP A 378 -17.04 26.43 11.74
C ASP A 378 -16.94 25.06 12.39
N SER A 379 -16.95 25.01 13.73
CA SER A 379 -16.77 23.75 14.46
C SER A 379 -18.11 23.12 14.82
N CYS A 380 -18.18 21.80 14.66
CA CYS A 380 -19.23 20.95 15.20
C CYS A 380 -18.64 20.15 16.37
N ASP A 381 -18.91 20.59 17.57
CA ASP A 381 -18.31 20.06 18.78
C ASP A 381 -18.82 18.65 19.10
N VAL A 382 -17.94 17.82 19.63
CA VAL A 382 -18.30 16.50 20.15
C VAL A 382 -18.33 16.55 21.67
N SER A 383 -19.47 16.21 22.27
CA SER A 383 -19.58 16.09 23.72
C SER A 383 -20.57 14.98 24.11
N GLY A 384 -20.23 14.22 25.15
CA GLY A 384 -21.06 13.10 25.63
C GLY A 384 -21.34 12.04 24.54
N GLY A 385 -20.44 11.85 23.58
CA GLY A 385 -20.60 10.92 22.46
C GLY A 385 -21.60 11.35 21.39
N ASN A 386 -21.92 12.67 21.31
CA ASN A 386 -22.83 13.23 20.32
C ASN A 386 -22.20 14.41 19.59
N PHE A 387 -22.58 14.59 18.31
CA PHE A 387 -22.25 15.75 17.52
C PHE A 387 -23.20 16.92 17.88
N ASN A 388 -22.63 18.05 18.22
CA ASN A 388 -23.37 19.27 18.59
C ASN A 388 -23.06 20.37 17.58
N CYS A 389 -23.52 20.19 16.35
CA CYS A 389 -23.37 21.16 15.29
C CYS A 389 -24.40 22.28 15.48
N GLY A 390 -23.94 23.52 15.41
CA GLY A 390 -24.82 24.67 15.23
C GLY A 390 -25.38 24.73 13.81
N ASP A 391 -25.85 25.96 13.41
CA ASP A 391 -26.19 26.19 12.00
C ASP A 391 -24.92 26.28 11.15
N MET A 392 -24.73 25.28 10.31
CA MET A 392 -23.60 25.15 9.37
C MET A 392 -23.98 25.63 7.95
N SER A 393 -25.12 26.24 7.76
CA SER A 393 -25.63 26.65 6.43
C SER A 393 -24.58 27.44 5.67
N GLY A 394 -24.10 26.88 4.55
CA GLY A 394 -23.12 27.51 3.68
C GLY A 394 -21.66 27.48 4.15
N LYS A 395 -21.37 26.83 5.27
CA LYS A 395 -20.04 26.77 5.88
C LYS A 395 -19.32 25.48 5.59
N ILE A 396 -18.02 25.38 5.93
CA ILE A 396 -17.23 24.15 6.05
C ILE A 396 -17.31 23.72 7.52
N CYS A 397 -17.67 22.47 7.74
CA CYS A 397 -17.81 21.87 9.06
C CYS A 397 -16.52 21.15 9.46
N LEU A 398 -15.97 21.48 10.62
CA LEU A 398 -14.85 20.79 11.25
C LEU A 398 -15.37 20.02 12.46
N THR A 399 -15.12 18.70 12.53
CA THR A 399 -15.56 17.87 13.66
C THR A 399 -14.58 16.76 14.00
N GLU A 400 -14.56 16.35 15.25
CA GLU A 400 -13.83 15.16 15.71
C GLU A 400 -14.63 13.90 15.37
N ARG A 401 -13.95 12.82 14.97
CA ARG A 401 -14.58 11.50 14.76
C ARG A 401 -14.99 10.87 16.11
N ILE A 402 -16.20 10.30 16.18
CA ILE A 402 -16.65 9.49 17.30
C ILE A 402 -16.44 8.02 16.99
N GLY A 403 -15.62 7.35 17.80
CA GLY A 403 -15.25 5.95 17.60
C GLY A 403 -14.26 5.74 16.45
N ASN A 404 -13.83 4.51 16.26
CA ASN A 404 -12.82 4.13 15.27
C ASN A 404 -13.35 3.01 14.38
N GLN A 405 -12.88 2.97 13.13
CA GLN A 405 -13.26 1.93 12.19
C GLN A 405 -12.76 0.56 12.68
N SER A 406 -13.64 -0.43 12.58
CA SER A 406 -13.35 -1.84 12.84
C SER A 406 -14.16 -2.71 11.88
N SER A 407 -13.98 -4.03 11.93
CA SER A 407 -14.76 -4.95 11.07
C SER A 407 -16.26 -4.72 11.21
N GLY A 408 -16.91 -4.29 10.12
CA GLY A 408 -18.34 -4.02 10.05
C GLY A 408 -18.82 -2.73 10.72
N ASN A 409 -17.93 -1.91 11.28
CA ASN A 409 -18.25 -0.62 11.90
C ASN A 409 -17.49 0.51 11.19
N TYR A 410 -18.21 1.48 10.63
CA TYR A 410 -17.67 2.57 9.82
C TYR A 410 -18.16 3.94 10.34
N PRO A 411 -17.68 4.40 11.50
CA PRO A 411 -18.21 5.59 12.19
C PRO A 411 -17.93 6.92 11.46
N GLU A 412 -17.10 6.92 10.44
CA GLU A 412 -16.79 8.12 9.67
C GLU A 412 -18.02 8.75 9.01
N VAL A 413 -19.00 7.93 8.62
CA VAL A 413 -20.26 8.41 8.05
C VAL A 413 -21.06 9.27 9.02
N ASP A 414 -21.01 9.00 10.32
CA ASP A 414 -21.80 9.72 11.34
C ASP A 414 -21.33 11.18 11.46
N ALA A 415 -20.03 11.42 11.38
CA ALA A 415 -19.44 12.77 11.40
C ALA A 415 -19.86 13.57 10.17
N VAL A 416 -19.76 12.98 8.97
CA VAL A 416 -20.19 13.63 7.72
C VAL A 416 -21.71 13.86 7.70
N GLN A 417 -22.49 12.90 8.19
CA GLN A 417 -23.94 13.03 8.32
C GLN A 417 -24.34 14.20 9.24
N ALA A 418 -23.65 14.34 10.38
CA ALA A 418 -23.91 15.42 11.32
C ALA A 418 -23.66 16.80 10.68
N CYS A 419 -22.52 16.96 10.01
CA CYS A 419 -22.18 18.15 9.24
C CYS A 419 -23.20 18.44 8.12
N TYR A 420 -23.58 17.43 7.34
CA TYR A 420 -24.53 17.54 6.25
C TYR A 420 -25.92 17.97 6.74
N ASN A 421 -26.42 17.33 7.80
CA ASN A 421 -27.73 17.67 8.39
C ASN A 421 -27.77 19.04 9.01
N ALA A 422 -26.62 19.58 9.44
CA ALA A 422 -26.50 20.97 9.93
C ALA A 422 -26.40 22.01 8.80
N GLY A 423 -26.36 21.59 7.52
CA GLY A 423 -26.33 22.45 6.34
C GLY A 423 -24.95 22.78 5.80
N ALA A 424 -23.91 22.09 6.22
CA ALA A 424 -22.55 22.31 5.73
C ALA A 424 -22.40 22.00 4.23
N ARG A 425 -21.44 22.68 3.57
CA ARG A 425 -21.10 22.48 2.17
C ARG A 425 -19.93 21.52 1.97
N ALA A 426 -19.05 21.40 2.97
CA ALA A 426 -17.98 20.45 3.04
C ALA A 426 -17.73 20.00 4.49
N ALA A 427 -17.10 18.87 4.70
CA ALA A 427 -16.73 18.37 6.02
C ALA A 427 -15.24 18.06 6.11
N ILE A 428 -14.63 18.44 7.23
CA ILE A 428 -13.31 18.01 7.67
C ILE A 428 -13.51 17.21 8.94
N VAL A 429 -13.17 15.92 8.91
CA VAL A 429 -13.24 15.04 10.07
C VAL A 429 -11.83 14.77 10.56
N TYR A 430 -11.55 15.08 11.82
CA TYR A 430 -10.22 14.79 12.37
C TYR A 430 -10.24 13.63 13.36
N SER A 431 -9.11 12.96 13.44
CA SER A 431 -8.90 11.78 14.30
C SER A 431 -9.13 12.12 15.77
N ASN A 432 -9.73 11.18 16.50
CA ASN A 432 -10.01 11.33 17.94
C ASN A 432 -8.75 11.07 18.81
N SER A 433 -8.90 11.17 20.12
CA SER A 433 -7.78 10.98 21.06
C SER A 433 -7.38 9.54 21.27
N GLU A 434 -8.21 8.56 20.89
CA GLU A 434 -7.90 7.13 21.02
C GLU A 434 -7.05 6.63 19.86
N LEU A 435 -7.24 7.21 18.67
CA LEU A 435 -6.47 6.91 17.47
C LEU A 435 -6.13 8.24 16.77
N PRO A 436 -5.10 8.97 17.26
CA PRO A 436 -4.81 10.35 16.86
C PRO A 436 -4.12 10.49 15.50
N GLY A 437 -3.54 9.42 14.98
CA GLY A 437 -2.79 9.40 13.73
C GLY A 437 -3.62 9.66 12.50
N LEU A 438 -2.93 9.86 11.37
CA LEU A 438 -3.57 10.00 10.07
C LEU A 438 -4.25 8.68 9.68
N GLN A 439 -5.51 8.75 9.33
CA GLN A 439 -6.32 7.61 8.96
C GLN A 439 -6.82 7.73 7.52
N ASN A 440 -7.21 6.62 6.92
CA ASN A 440 -7.87 6.56 5.61
C ASN A 440 -9.13 5.69 5.72
N PRO A 441 -10.18 6.17 6.43
CA PRO A 441 -11.35 5.38 6.74
C PRO A 441 -12.29 5.25 5.54
N PHE A 442 -13.11 4.18 5.55
CA PHE A 442 -14.27 4.09 4.67
C PHE A 442 -15.43 4.97 5.18
N LEU A 443 -16.00 5.74 4.28
CA LEU A 443 -17.25 6.46 4.49
C LEU A 443 -18.39 5.67 3.81
N VAL A 444 -19.11 4.85 4.58
CA VAL A 444 -20.16 3.98 4.05
C VAL A 444 -21.51 4.70 4.06
N ASP A 445 -21.82 5.41 2.96
CA ASP A 445 -23.09 6.11 2.76
C ASP A 445 -24.08 5.20 1.98
N THR A 446 -24.64 4.22 2.70
CA THR A 446 -25.50 3.16 2.12
C THR A 446 -26.62 3.70 1.23
N ASN A 447 -27.20 4.86 1.59
CA ASN A 447 -28.36 5.42 0.91
C ASN A 447 -28.00 6.52 -0.10
N ASN A 448 -26.71 6.80 -0.31
CA ASN A 448 -26.24 7.89 -1.17
C ASN A 448 -26.82 9.25 -0.77
N ALA A 449 -26.90 9.49 0.55
CA ALA A 449 -27.63 10.64 1.11
C ALA A 449 -26.73 11.85 1.36
N TYR A 450 -25.44 11.64 1.67
CA TYR A 450 -24.54 12.68 2.17
C TYR A 450 -23.51 13.05 1.10
N ARG A 451 -23.99 13.65 0.00
CA ARG A 451 -23.15 14.01 -1.16
C ARG A 451 -22.50 15.38 -0.97
N MET A 452 -21.33 15.40 -0.37
CA MET A 452 -20.53 16.61 -0.18
C MET A 452 -19.02 16.27 -0.21
N VAL A 453 -18.20 17.26 -0.55
CA VAL A 453 -16.74 17.14 -0.41
C VAL A 453 -16.42 16.91 1.06
N SER A 454 -15.68 15.85 1.34
CA SER A 454 -15.31 15.52 2.71
C SER A 454 -13.95 14.85 2.78
N VAL A 455 -13.18 15.21 3.81
CA VAL A 455 -11.81 14.76 4.01
C VAL A 455 -11.59 14.36 5.46
N THR A 456 -10.59 13.51 5.70
CA THR A 456 -10.07 13.25 7.04
C THR A 456 -8.64 13.77 7.18
N VAL A 457 -8.29 14.18 8.40
CA VAL A 457 -6.97 14.65 8.79
C VAL A 457 -6.59 14.05 10.14
N ASP A 458 -5.31 14.08 10.50
CA ASP A 458 -4.90 13.68 11.82
C ASP A 458 -5.40 14.62 12.92
N ARG A 459 -5.29 14.19 14.18
CA ARG A 459 -5.75 14.97 15.32
C ARG A 459 -5.01 16.29 15.48
N ALA A 460 -3.69 16.29 15.27
CA ALA A 460 -2.87 17.49 15.47
C ALA A 460 -3.28 18.60 14.49
N PHE A 461 -3.44 18.25 13.22
CA PHE A 461 -3.90 19.21 12.21
C PHE A 461 -5.35 19.63 12.43
N GLY A 462 -6.23 18.69 12.82
CA GLY A 462 -7.62 19.04 13.18
C GLY A 462 -7.71 20.06 14.31
N GLN A 463 -6.88 19.93 15.33
CA GLN A 463 -6.81 20.89 16.43
C GLN A 463 -6.21 22.25 16.01
N ASP A 464 -5.21 22.25 15.12
CA ASP A 464 -4.69 23.49 14.51
C ASP A 464 -5.80 24.24 13.75
N LEU A 465 -6.64 23.50 13.00
CA LEU A 465 -7.77 24.06 12.24
C LEU A 465 -8.81 24.75 13.13
N LEU A 466 -8.95 24.37 14.39
CA LEU A 466 -9.82 25.11 15.34
C LEU A 466 -9.40 26.57 15.49
N GLY A 467 -8.12 26.91 15.31
CA GLY A 467 -7.63 28.29 15.29
C GLY A 467 -8.06 29.10 14.06
N TYR A 468 -8.62 28.46 13.05
CA TYR A 468 -9.15 29.10 11.83
C TYR A 468 -10.68 29.20 11.81
N VAL A 469 -11.38 28.78 12.87
CA VAL A 469 -12.84 28.94 12.98
C VAL A 469 -13.21 30.39 12.83
N GLY A 470 -14.21 30.68 11.97
CA GLY A 470 -14.62 32.02 11.58
C GLY A 470 -13.85 32.59 10.40
N GLN A 471 -12.82 31.96 9.89
CA GLN A 471 -12.07 32.37 8.70
C GLN A 471 -12.53 31.58 7.45
N GLU A 472 -12.35 32.19 6.29
CA GLU A 472 -12.62 31.55 5.01
C GLU A 472 -11.43 30.64 4.67
N ILE A 473 -11.73 29.36 4.36
CA ILE A 473 -10.79 28.36 3.90
C ILE A 473 -11.33 27.67 2.66
N THR A 474 -10.48 26.91 1.96
CA THR A 474 -10.91 26.04 0.85
C THR A 474 -10.64 24.58 1.19
N VAL A 475 -11.61 23.71 0.93
CA VAL A 475 -11.44 22.24 0.93
C VAL A 475 -11.71 21.75 -0.48
N ALA A 476 -10.76 21.03 -1.04
CA ALA A 476 -10.87 20.49 -2.40
C ALA A 476 -10.54 18.99 -2.42
N THR A 477 -11.25 18.26 -3.27
CA THR A 477 -10.93 16.88 -3.66
C THR A 477 -10.92 16.81 -5.17
N THR A 478 -9.85 16.26 -5.72
CA THR A 478 -9.68 16.03 -7.15
C THR A 478 -9.71 14.52 -7.46
N SER A 479 -10.15 14.17 -8.65
CA SER A 479 -10.15 12.82 -9.20
C SER A 479 -9.41 12.82 -10.51
N GLY A 480 -8.94 11.64 -10.96
CA GLY A 480 -8.12 11.56 -12.16
C GLY A 480 -6.66 11.91 -11.87
N GLU A 481 -6.24 11.73 -10.65
CA GLU A 481 -4.87 11.92 -10.18
C GLU A 481 -4.04 10.66 -10.43
N ASP A 482 -2.72 10.82 -10.36
CA ASP A 482 -1.77 9.73 -10.53
C ASP A 482 -1.32 9.14 -9.18
N TYR A 483 -1.86 9.65 -8.08
CA TYR A 483 -1.52 9.29 -6.70
C TYR A 483 -2.76 9.10 -5.86
N GLU A 484 -2.67 8.21 -4.85
CA GLU A 484 -3.77 7.98 -3.91
C GLU A 484 -3.26 7.45 -2.57
N TYR A 485 -4.05 7.66 -1.51
CA TYR A 485 -3.83 7.08 -0.20
C TYR A 485 -4.45 5.69 -0.08
N TYR A 486 -3.64 4.67 0.24
CA TYR A 486 -4.12 3.30 0.51
C TYR A 486 -3.86 2.88 1.95
N ASN A 487 -4.66 1.92 2.42
CA ASN A 487 -4.46 1.19 3.67
C ASN A 487 -4.16 -0.27 3.36
N GLY A 488 -3.35 -0.91 4.19
CA GLY A 488 -3.16 -2.36 4.15
C GLY A 488 -1.82 -2.81 4.68
N THR A 489 -1.74 -4.05 5.15
CA THR A 489 -0.48 -4.75 5.31
C THR A 489 0.24 -4.89 3.96
N SER A 490 -0.52 -4.80 2.86
CA SER A 490 -0.01 -4.68 1.49
C SER A 490 0.81 -3.40 1.24
N MET A 491 0.58 -2.32 1.99
CA MET A 491 1.35 -1.06 1.92
C MET A 491 2.49 -1.06 2.93
N ALA A 492 2.38 -1.83 4.01
CA ALA A 492 3.46 -2.03 4.97
C ALA A 492 4.59 -2.90 4.39
N THR A 493 4.24 -3.96 3.68
CA THR A 493 5.17 -4.93 3.07
C THR A 493 6.21 -4.26 2.15
N PRO A 494 5.85 -3.36 1.21
CA PRO A 494 6.83 -2.71 0.33
C PRO A 494 7.79 -1.77 1.06
N HIS A 495 7.40 -1.16 2.20
CA HIS A 495 8.33 -0.42 3.03
C HIS A 495 9.44 -1.35 3.57
N VAL A 496 9.05 -2.49 4.14
CA VAL A 496 10.01 -3.48 4.65
C VAL A 496 10.85 -4.07 3.52
N THR A 497 10.24 -4.36 2.37
CA THR A 497 10.93 -4.85 1.17
C THR A 497 11.95 -3.85 0.65
N GLY A 498 11.57 -2.58 0.55
CA GLY A 498 12.46 -1.49 0.15
C GLY A 498 13.64 -1.33 1.09
N VAL A 499 13.37 -1.33 2.40
CA VAL A 499 14.42 -1.27 3.44
C VAL A 499 15.34 -2.49 3.34
N ALA A 500 14.81 -3.70 3.17
CA ALA A 500 15.62 -4.90 2.98
C ALA A 500 16.57 -4.78 1.78
N GLY A 501 16.06 -4.36 0.63
CA GLY A 501 16.86 -4.13 -0.58
C GLY A 501 17.92 -3.04 -0.39
N LEU A 502 17.53 -1.92 0.22
CA LEU A 502 18.41 -0.77 0.50
C LEU A 502 19.57 -1.20 1.42
N VAL A 503 19.28 -1.78 2.57
CA VAL A 503 20.28 -2.18 3.56
C VAL A 503 21.19 -3.28 3.02
N TRP A 504 20.62 -4.29 2.33
CA TRP A 504 21.40 -5.35 1.71
C TRP A 504 22.34 -4.85 0.62
N SER A 505 21.99 -3.75 -0.05
CA SER A 505 22.85 -3.16 -1.09
C SER A 505 24.21 -2.68 -0.57
N TYR A 506 24.28 -2.28 0.70
CA TYR A 506 25.53 -1.91 1.37
C TYR A 506 26.38 -3.13 1.74
N HIS A 507 25.75 -4.27 1.99
CA HIS A 507 26.36 -5.51 2.48
C HIS A 507 26.08 -6.70 1.54
N PRO A 508 26.53 -6.64 0.27
CA PRO A 508 26.13 -7.61 -0.75
C PRO A 508 26.63 -9.05 -0.50
N THR A 509 27.54 -9.24 0.43
CA THR A 509 28.08 -10.55 0.82
C THR A 509 27.30 -11.23 1.94
N CYS A 510 26.39 -10.50 2.62
CA CYS A 510 25.53 -11.07 3.64
C CYS A 510 24.43 -11.93 2.98
N THR A 511 23.97 -12.96 3.67
CA THR A 511 22.89 -13.84 3.21
C THR A 511 21.51 -13.23 3.49
N ALA A 512 20.47 -13.76 2.85
CA ALA A 512 19.07 -13.39 3.11
C ALA A 512 18.70 -13.52 4.61
N ALA A 513 19.11 -14.64 5.24
CA ALA A 513 18.87 -14.89 6.65
C ALA A 513 19.56 -13.84 7.55
N GLN A 514 20.78 -13.44 7.21
CA GLN A 514 21.50 -12.40 7.96
C GLN A 514 20.87 -11.02 7.83
N VAL A 515 20.38 -10.67 6.64
CA VAL A 515 19.63 -9.42 6.44
C VAL A 515 18.30 -9.48 7.19
N ARG A 516 17.55 -10.58 7.10
CA ARG A 516 16.31 -10.79 7.88
C ARG A 516 16.58 -10.59 9.38
N ASN A 517 17.62 -11.24 9.91
CA ASN A 517 18.03 -11.09 11.31
C ASN A 517 18.37 -9.63 11.66
N ALA A 518 19.11 -8.92 10.82
CA ALA A 518 19.42 -7.51 11.04
C ALA A 518 18.16 -6.66 11.14
N LEU A 519 17.20 -6.82 10.21
CA LEU A 519 15.93 -6.09 10.23
C LEU A 519 15.16 -6.35 11.53
N VAL A 520 15.06 -7.60 11.95
CA VAL A 520 14.36 -8.03 13.17
C VAL A 520 15.04 -7.51 14.45
N LYS A 521 16.36 -7.68 14.55
CA LYS A 521 17.13 -7.29 15.74
C LYS A 521 17.21 -5.79 15.96
N THR A 522 17.00 -5.00 14.93
CA THR A 522 17.14 -3.55 14.96
C THR A 522 15.83 -2.80 14.71
N ALA A 523 14.73 -3.53 14.60
CA ALA A 523 13.40 -2.92 14.56
C ALA A 523 13.18 -2.04 15.79
N THR A 524 12.55 -0.90 15.59
CA THR A 524 12.16 -0.02 16.69
C THR A 524 11.00 -0.65 17.44
N ASP A 525 11.24 -1.06 18.68
CA ASP A 525 10.21 -1.68 19.53
C ASP A 525 9.05 -0.72 19.77
N ILE A 526 7.84 -1.19 19.46
CA ILE A 526 6.59 -0.44 19.54
C ILE A 526 5.49 -1.33 20.14
N ASP A 527 4.40 -0.74 20.66
CA ASP A 527 3.29 -1.41 21.33
C ASP A 527 3.74 -2.08 22.64
N VAL A 528 3.82 -3.40 22.72
CA VAL A 528 4.25 -4.12 23.91
C VAL A 528 5.75 -4.40 23.84
N ALA A 529 6.47 -4.07 24.92
CA ALA A 529 7.92 -4.23 24.95
C ALA A 529 8.39 -5.65 24.61
N GLY A 530 9.34 -5.74 23.69
CA GLY A 530 9.83 -6.98 23.10
C GLY A 530 8.93 -7.49 21.95
N ARG A 531 9.16 -8.73 21.52
CA ARG A 531 8.36 -9.30 20.44
C ARG A 531 6.92 -9.56 20.88
N ASP A 532 5.95 -9.11 20.11
CA ASP A 532 4.53 -9.38 20.30
C ASP A 532 3.87 -9.91 19.00
N ASN A 533 2.57 -10.31 19.09
CA ASN A 533 1.85 -10.89 17.95
C ASN A 533 1.20 -9.83 17.04
N ARG A 534 1.23 -8.55 17.40
CA ARG A 534 0.61 -7.44 16.65
C ARG A 534 1.63 -6.75 15.76
N THR A 535 2.80 -6.45 16.31
CA THR A 535 3.85 -5.66 15.67
C THR A 535 5.14 -6.45 15.41
N GLY A 536 5.19 -7.72 15.83
CA GLY A 536 6.38 -8.55 15.74
C GLY A 536 7.49 -8.02 16.63
N HIS A 537 8.66 -7.75 16.06
CA HIS A 537 9.79 -7.11 16.73
C HIS A 537 9.73 -5.57 16.68
N GLY A 538 8.68 -4.99 16.10
CA GLY A 538 8.48 -3.56 15.99
C GLY A 538 8.60 -3.02 14.58
N LEU A 539 8.71 -1.69 14.44
CA LEU A 539 8.80 -0.97 13.16
C LEU A 539 10.19 -1.13 12.55
N VAL A 540 10.25 -1.50 11.28
CA VAL A 540 11.50 -1.62 10.52
C VAL A 540 12.30 -0.31 10.52
N ASN A 541 13.63 -0.41 10.66
CA ASN A 541 14.52 0.73 10.77
C ASN A 541 15.76 0.55 9.87
N ALA A 542 15.82 1.30 8.78
CA ALA A 542 16.83 1.15 7.74
C ALA A 542 18.24 1.49 8.29
N GLU A 543 18.38 2.61 9.02
CA GLU A 543 19.66 3.04 9.55
C GLU A 543 20.22 2.04 10.57
N ALA A 544 19.38 1.62 11.52
CA ALA A 544 19.78 0.69 12.56
C ALA A 544 20.18 -0.68 11.97
N ALA A 545 19.43 -1.18 10.97
CA ALA A 545 19.76 -2.43 10.30
C ALA A 545 21.09 -2.33 9.52
N LYS A 546 21.33 -1.21 8.83
CA LYS A 546 22.64 -0.97 8.18
C LYS A 546 23.77 -0.94 9.18
N LEU A 547 23.63 -0.19 10.29
CA LEU A 547 24.66 -0.11 11.33
C LEU A 547 24.95 -1.49 11.97
N PHE A 548 23.92 -2.31 12.12
CA PHE A 548 24.10 -3.69 12.58
C PHE A 548 24.99 -4.49 11.64
N LEU A 549 24.72 -4.43 10.32
CA LEU A 549 25.50 -5.13 9.31
C LEU A 549 26.90 -4.51 9.08
N ASP A 550 27.12 -3.22 9.37
CA ASP A 550 28.44 -2.58 9.37
C ASP A 550 29.41 -3.25 10.33
N ALA A 551 28.91 -3.75 11.46
CA ALA A 551 29.69 -4.50 12.45
C ALA A 551 29.99 -5.96 12.01
N GLY A 552 29.46 -6.38 10.88
CA GLY A 552 29.55 -7.72 10.31
C GLY A 552 28.15 -8.28 10.01
N CYS A 553 28.03 -9.27 9.11
CA CYS A 553 26.73 -9.82 8.72
C CYS A 553 25.89 -10.38 9.88
N ASN A 554 26.54 -10.74 10.99
CA ASN A 554 25.89 -11.20 12.23
C ASN A 554 25.78 -10.12 13.33
N GLY A 555 26.14 -8.87 13.03
CA GLY A 555 26.11 -7.76 13.97
C GLY A 555 27.37 -7.63 14.86
N PRO A 556 27.31 -6.69 15.84
CA PRO A 556 28.48 -6.30 16.66
C PRO A 556 29.02 -7.43 17.53
N ASP A 557 28.20 -8.41 17.86
CA ASP A 557 28.62 -9.50 18.75
C ASP A 557 29.39 -10.61 18.03
N GLY A 558 29.62 -10.50 16.71
CA GLY A 558 30.57 -11.25 15.85
C GLY A 558 30.67 -12.77 16.05
N GLY A 559 29.81 -13.34 16.83
CA GLY A 559 29.71 -14.75 17.11
C GLY A 559 28.67 -15.42 16.23
N SER A 560 28.96 -16.65 15.82
CA SER A 560 28.09 -17.62 15.15
C SER A 560 26.60 -17.34 15.36
N SER A 561 25.81 -17.51 14.29
CA SER A 561 24.36 -17.36 14.25
C SER A 561 23.71 -17.53 15.63
N SER A 562 23.25 -16.42 16.21
CA SER A 562 22.45 -16.52 17.42
C SER A 562 20.98 -16.64 17.01
N ASP A 563 20.62 -17.66 16.23
CA ASP A 563 19.27 -18.15 16.30
C ASP A 563 19.07 -18.58 17.74
N SER A 564 18.25 -17.82 18.46
CA SER A 564 17.85 -18.22 19.80
C SER A 564 16.82 -19.34 19.76
N SER A 565 16.29 -19.66 18.58
CA SER A 565 15.18 -20.59 18.42
C SER A 565 15.46 -21.62 17.30
N PHE A 566 15.34 -22.87 17.63
CA PHE A 566 15.61 -24.02 16.75
C PHE A 566 14.42 -24.98 16.79
N SER A 567 13.88 -25.37 15.63
CA SER A 567 12.63 -26.12 15.55
C SER A 567 12.78 -27.41 14.74
N ASN A 568 12.00 -28.43 15.13
CA ASN A 568 11.73 -29.59 14.28
C ASN A 568 10.21 -29.76 14.11
N THR A 569 9.75 -29.63 12.89
CA THR A 569 8.33 -29.79 12.51
C THR A 569 8.05 -31.09 11.77
N SER A 570 9.04 -31.99 11.69
CA SER A 570 8.88 -33.31 11.09
C SER A 570 8.18 -34.26 12.08
N PRO A 571 6.96 -34.76 11.76
CA PRO A 571 6.22 -35.62 12.70
C PRO A 571 6.93 -36.94 12.94
N VAL A 572 7.05 -37.36 14.22
CA VAL A 572 7.64 -38.63 14.64
C VAL A 572 6.59 -39.43 15.43
N ALA A 573 6.22 -40.61 14.93
CA ALA A 573 5.23 -41.46 15.60
C ALA A 573 5.78 -42.03 16.93
N ILE A 574 4.99 -41.95 18.01
CA ILE A 574 5.31 -42.51 19.32
C ILE A 574 4.83 -43.98 19.35
N PRO A 575 5.72 -44.93 19.51
CA PRO A 575 5.37 -46.34 19.49
C PRO A 575 4.66 -46.76 20.80
N ASP A 576 3.50 -47.42 20.69
CA ASP A 576 2.69 -47.91 21.80
C ASP A 576 3.50 -48.87 22.71
N ASN A 577 3.56 -48.56 23.99
CA ASN A 577 4.19 -49.36 25.05
C ASN A 577 5.65 -49.83 24.70
N LYS A 578 6.45 -48.92 24.22
CA LYS A 578 7.86 -49.19 23.85
C LYS A 578 8.82 -48.30 24.63
N SER A 579 9.69 -48.89 25.44
CA SER A 579 10.72 -48.16 26.20
C SER A 579 11.75 -47.43 25.36
N SER A 580 11.90 -47.79 24.07
CA SER A 580 12.73 -47.01 23.14
C SER A 580 12.19 -45.61 22.90
N GLY A 581 10.84 -45.45 22.95
CA GLY A 581 10.17 -44.18 22.65
C GLY A 581 10.34 -43.69 21.21
N ALA A 582 9.92 -42.47 20.97
CA ALA A 582 10.17 -41.67 19.79
C ALA A 582 11.22 -40.60 20.12
N ILE A 583 12.17 -40.36 19.21
CA ILE A 583 13.18 -39.28 19.34
C ILE A 583 13.00 -38.32 18.17
N SER A 584 12.88 -37.06 18.45
CA SER A 584 12.92 -35.94 17.50
C SER A 584 14.13 -35.07 17.84
N ALA A 585 14.98 -34.79 16.87
CA ALA A 585 16.24 -34.08 17.08
C ALA A 585 16.23 -32.71 16.40
N VAL A 586 16.94 -31.76 17.00
CA VAL A 586 17.20 -30.41 16.46
C VAL A 586 18.70 -30.17 16.53
N GLU A 587 19.30 -29.73 15.43
CA GLU A 587 20.66 -29.27 15.39
C GLU A 587 20.74 -27.78 15.78
N VAL A 588 21.54 -27.47 16.77
CA VAL A 588 21.79 -26.14 17.27
C VAL A 588 23.22 -25.74 16.88
N ASP A 589 23.35 -24.69 16.11
CA ASP A 589 24.65 -24.15 15.66
C ASP A 589 25.16 -22.99 16.56
N ARG A 590 24.33 -22.53 17.51
CA ARG A 590 24.70 -21.56 18.54
C ARG A 590 25.71 -22.19 19.51
N SER A 591 26.81 -21.52 19.76
CA SER A 591 27.82 -21.95 20.76
C SER A 591 27.69 -21.18 22.07
N GLY A 592 28.19 -21.75 23.15
CA GLY A 592 28.25 -21.19 24.48
C GLY A 592 27.26 -21.80 25.47
N ASP A 593 27.17 -21.19 26.66
CA ASP A 593 26.29 -21.67 27.72
C ASP A 593 24.82 -21.64 27.29
N SER A 594 24.09 -22.72 27.52
CA SER A 594 22.66 -22.83 27.18
C SER A 594 21.76 -21.97 28.07
N GLY A 595 22.14 -21.73 29.31
CA GLY A 595 21.33 -20.95 30.26
C GLY A 595 19.93 -21.54 30.47
N THR A 596 18.96 -20.68 30.65
CA THR A 596 17.54 -21.08 30.66
C THR A 596 17.02 -21.18 29.24
N VAL A 597 16.39 -22.30 28.92
CA VAL A 597 15.78 -22.54 27.60
C VAL A 597 14.27 -22.67 27.72
N SER A 598 13.54 -22.13 26.73
CA SER A 598 12.12 -22.32 26.53
C SER A 598 11.89 -23.40 25.51
N ILE A 599 10.98 -24.33 25.79
CA ILE A 599 10.71 -25.50 24.92
C ILE A 599 9.22 -25.53 24.64
N ASP A 600 8.82 -25.20 23.41
CA ASP A 600 7.48 -25.35 22.93
C ASP A 600 7.30 -26.75 22.37
N VAL A 601 6.31 -27.49 22.88
CA VAL A 601 6.09 -28.89 22.49
C VAL A 601 4.66 -29.08 22.01
N ASP A 602 4.48 -29.64 20.81
CA ASP A 602 3.21 -30.14 20.28
C ASP A 602 3.29 -31.67 20.07
N ILE A 603 2.64 -32.41 20.97
CA ILE A 603 2.50 -33.85 20.89
C ILE A 603 1.02 -34.21 20.91
N SER A 604 0.55 -34.89 19.88
CA SER A 604 -0.77 -35.52 19.88
C SER A 604 -0.67 -36.90 20.51
N HIS A 605 -1.53 -37.19 21.50
CA HIS A 605 -1.62 -38.50 22.15
C HIS A 605 -3.00 -38.69 22.77
N THR A 606 -3.53 -39.93 22.76
CA THR A 606 -4.87 -40.22 23.23
C THR A 606 -4.97 -40.35 24.77
N TYR A 607 -3.85 -40.48 25.48
CA TYR A 607 -3.77 -40.57 26.94
C TYR A 607 -2.42 -40.12 27.48
N ILE A 608 -2.26 -38.84 27.80
CA ILE A 608 -0.95 -38.26 28.16
C ILE A 608 -0.41 -38.75 29.52
N GLY A 609 -1.27 -39.37 30.37
CA GLY A 609 -0.87 -39.97 31.62
C GLY A 609 0.14 -41.13 31.45
N ASP A 610 0.28 -41.67 30.26
CA ASP A 610 1.21 -42.77 29.93
C ASP A 610 2.52 -42.26 29.34
N LEU A 611 2.60 -40.94 29.03
CA LEU A 611 3.77 -40.33 28.41
C LEU A 611 4.79 -39.84 29.42
N ARG A 612 6.07 -40.13 29.14
CA ARG A 612 7.21 -39.43 29.70
C ARG A 612 7.96 -38.73 28.60
N VAL A 613 8.09 -37.38 28.69
CA VAL A 613 8.79 -36.56 27.71
C VAL A 613 10.04 -35.99 28.36
N THR A 614 11.18 -36.15 27.70
CA THR A 614 12.50 -35.75 28.19
C THR A 614 13.23 -34.96 27.14
N LEU A 615 13.89 -33.86 27.49
CA LEU A 615 14.83 -33.12 26.65
C LEU A 615 16.26 -33.44 27.08
N THR A 616 17.13 -33.72 26.09
CA THR A 616 18.55 -34.01 26.31
C THR A 616 19.40 -33.01 25.52
N SER A 617 20.37 -32.36 26.17
CA SER A 617 21.35 -31.47 25.53
C SER A 617 22.46 -32.24 24.81
N PRO A 618 23.23 -31.62 23.90
CA PRO A 618 24.33 -32.26 23.16
C PRO A 618 25.41 -32.86 24.07
N THR A 619 25.61 -32.29 25.24
CA THR A 619 26.63 -32.75 26.23
C THR A 619 26.05 -33.64 27.33
N GLY A 620 24.77 -34.09 27.16
CA GLY A 620 24.14 -35.10 28.01
C GLY A 620 23.39 -34.57 29.24
N GLY A 621 23.15 -33.26 29.31
CA GLY A 621 22.20 -32.72 30.29
C GLY A 621 20.77 -33.19 29.96
N GLU A 622 20.03 -33.68 30.96
CA GLU A 622 18.67 -34.22 30.77
C GLU A 622 17.66 -33.53 31.71
N VAL A 623 16.53 -33.08 31.16
CA VAL A 623 15.40 -32.52 31.91
C VAL A 623 14.11 -33.23 31.50
N VAL A 624 13.29 -33.61 32.49
CA VAL A 624 11.96 -34.23 32.24
C VAL A 624 10.93 -33.12 32.15
N LEU A 625 10.33 -32.96 30.98
CA LEU A 625 9.32 -31.95 30.68
C LEU A 625 7.91 -32.44 31.09
N HIS A 626 7.62 -33.72 30.90
CA HIS A 626 6.35 -34.36 31.28
C HIS A 626 6.62 -35.76 31.85
N ASN A 627 5.96 -36.11 32.94
CA ASN A 627 6.23 -37.36 33.67
C ASN A 627 4.93 -38.05 34.09
N ASN A 628 4.30 -38.73 33.12
CA ASN A 628 3.11 -39.57 33.36
C ASN A 628 1.99 -38.85 34.15
N THR A 629 1.76 -37.58 33.83
CA THR A 629 0.75 -36.71 34.48
C THR A 629 -0.43 -36.46 33.54
N GLY A 630 -1.51 -35.84 34.05
CA GLY A 630 -2.67 -35.45 33.21
C GLY A 630 -3.70 -36.55 32.97
N GLY A 631 -3.39 -37.81 33.32
CA GLY A 631 -4.34 -38.94 33.21
C GLY A 631 -4.88 -39.09 31.79
N SER A 632 -6.22 -39.18 31.67
CA SER A 632 -6.92 -39.38 30.39
C SER A 632 -7.05 -38.12 29.54
N ALA A 633 -6.35 -37.03 29.84
CA ALA A 633 -6.29 -35.88 28.95
C ALA A 633 -5.57 -36.22 27.65
N ASN A 634 -5.92 -35.55 26.58
CA ASN A 634 -5.32 -35.71 25.26
C ASN A 634 -4.32 -34.57 25.04
N ASP A 635 -3.30 -34.86 24.26
CA ASP A 635 -2.29 -33.93 23.68
C ASP A 635 -1.48 -33.15 24.74
N ILE A 636 -0.23 -32.87 24.39
CA ILE A 636 0.65 -31.96 25.12
C ILE A 636 0.93 -30.80 24.17
N LYS A 637 0.31 -29.64 24.40
CA LYS A 637 0.60 -28.39 23.74
C LYS A 637 0.97 -27.38 24.79
N ASN A 638 2.25 -27.28 25.08
CA ASN A 638 2.73 -26.49 26.21
C ASN A 638 4.15 -25.98 26.00
N THR A 639 4.41 -24.82 26.58
CA THR A 639 5.74 -24.23 26.68
C THR A 639 6.33 -24.58 28.03
N PHE A 640 7.49 -25.23 28.05
CA PHE A 640 8.25 -25.57 29.24
C PHE A 640 9.45 -24.63 29.38
N GLN A 641 9.90 -24.42 30.62
CA GLN A 641 11.16 -23.75 30.94
C GLN A 641 12.09 -24.75 31.61
N ALA A 642 13.35 -24.80 31.17
CA ALA A 642 14.34 -25.70 31.73
C ALA A 642 15.70 -24.98 31.86
N ASP A 643 16.39 -25.23 32.97
CA ASP A 643 17.73 -24.70 33.24
C ASP A 643 18.78 -25.69 32.74
N PHE A 644 19.56 -25.26 31.75
CA PHE A 644 20.71 -25.96 31.21
C PHE A 644 22.00 -25.12 31.36
N SER A 645 22.03 -24.27 32.38
CA SER A 645 23.23 -23.48 32.70
C SER A 645 24.46 -24.41 32.94
N GLY A 646 25.57 -24.06 32.32
CA GLY A 646 26.79 -24.87 32.34
C GLY A 646 26.88 -25.98 31.28
N PHE A 647 25.86 -26.15 30.44
CA PHE A 647 25.90 -27.05 29.27
C PHE A 647 26.12 -26.28 27.99
N GLU A 648 26.98 -26.82 27.10
CA GLU A 648 27.20 -26.27 25.77
C GLU A 648 25.91 -26.37 24.93
N SER A 649 25.57 -25.26 24.25
CA SER A 649 24.36 -25.20 23.43
C SER A 649 24.54 -25.83 22.06
N GLN A 650 25.73 -25.78 21.46
CA GLN A 650 26.00 -26.27 20.12
C GLN A 650 25.97 -27.79 20.04
N GLY A 651 25.22 -28.29 19.03
CA GLY A 651 25.10 -29.70 18.71
C GLY A 651 23.67 -30.20 18.66
N THR A 652 23.49 -31.51 18.69
CA THR A 652 22.18 -32.18 18.56
C THR A 652 21.45 -32.17 19.90
N TRP A 653 20.28 -31.55 19.95
CA TRP A 653 19.32 -31.63 21.04
C TRP A 653 18.25 -32.68 20.71
N GLU A 654 17.87 -33.52 21.69
CA GLU A 654 16.90 -34.60 21.47
C GLU A 654 15.70 -34.47 22.40
N LEU A 655 14.50 -34.37 21.80
CA LEU A 655 13.21 -34.51 22.49
C LEU A 655 12.78 -35.98 22.39
N LYS A 656 12.68 -36.68 23.50
CA LYS A 656 12.27 -38.08 23.57
C LYS A 656 10.92 -38.22 24.26
N ALA A 657 9.97 -38.89 23.60
CA ALA A 657 8.67 -39.26 24.17
C ALA A 657 8.55 -40.78 24.28
N VAL A 658 8.27 -41.28 25.49
CA VAL A 658 8.06 -42.69 25.79
C VAL A 658 6.65 -42.92 26.27
N ASP A 659 5.91 -43.81 25.59
CA ASP A 659 4.63 -44.32 26.05
C ASP A 659 4.87 -45.61 26.84
N SER A 660 4.36 -45.65 28.09
CA SER A 660 4.58 -46.72 29.07
C SER A 660 3.42 -47.68 29.24
N ALA A 661 2.28 -47.46 28.53
CA ALA A 661 1.12 -48.36 28.62
C ALA A 661 0.65 -48.80 27.22
N ARG A 662 -0.35 -49.68 27.17
CA ARG A 662 -0.85 -50.26 25.92
C ARG A 662 -2.14 -49.60 25.47
N ARG A 663 -2.40 -49.53 24.16
CA ARG A 663 -3.64 -49.17 23.47
C ARG A 663 -3.72 -47.70 23.05
N ASP A 664 -2.75 -46.91 23.40
CA ASP A 664 -2.72 -45.49 23.04
C ASP A 664 -1.64 -45.22 21.97
N THR A 665 -1.86 -44.23 21.16
CA THR A 665 -0.95 -43.88 20.08
C THR A 665 -0.76 -42.36 20.02
N GLY A 666 0.42 -41.91 19.60
CA GLY A 666 0.72 -40.50 19.53
C GLY A 666 1.74 -40.16 18.47
N THR A 667 1.99 -38.88 18.35
CA THR A 667 2.97 -38.31 17.41
C THR A 667 3.57 -37.06 18.05
N ILE A 668 4.88 -36.93 18.04
CA ILE A 668 5.54 -35.63 18.20
C ILE A 668 5.29 -34.88 16.91
N ASN A 669 4.43 -33.86 16.91
CA ASN A 669 4.10 -33.10 15.71
C ASN A 669 5.20 -32.08 15.40
N SER A 670 5.61 -31.34 16.42
CA SER A 670 6.66 -30.33 16.33
C SER A 670 7.19 -29.97 17.73
N TRP A 671 8.37 -29.40 17.77
CA TRP A 671 8.87 -28.73 18.96
C TRP A 671 9.91 -27.66 18.60
N THR A 672 10.03 -26.67 19.46
CA THR A 672 10.93 -25.54 19.29
C THR A 672 11.72 -25.31 20.57
N LEU A 673 13.03 -25.18 20.45
CA LEU A 673 13.95 -24.84 21.51
C LEU A 673 14.35 -23.37 21.37
N THR A 674 14.10 -22.55 22.38
CA THR A 674 14.48 -21.13 22.38
C THR A 674 15.42 -20.84 23.56
N PHE A 675 16.61 -20.36 23.26
CA PHE A 675 17.59 -19.92 24.24
C PHE A 675 17.28 -18.47 24.67
N GLN A 676 17.35 -18.21 25.97
CA GLN A 676 17.08 -16.86 26.55
C GLN A 676 18.36 -16.03 26.67
#